data_54dddc1ae0808eebdacab6b8f8fee0e0
#
_entry.id   54dddc1ae0808eebdacab6b8f8fee0e0
#
_cell.length_a   1.000
_cell.length_b   1.000
_cell.length_c   1.000
_cell.angle_alpha   90.00
_cell.angle_beta   90.00
_cell.angle_gamma   90.00
#
_symmetry.space_group_name_H-M   'P 1'
#
loop_
_entity.id
_entity.type
_entity.pdbx_description
1 polymer ?
#
loop_
_entity_poly.entity_id
_entity_poly.type
_entity_poly.pdbx_seq_one_letter_code
_entity_poly.pdbx_strand_id
1 'polypeptide(L)'
;MSDNNDDLFDRIFPIDINEEMESRYIDYAMSVIVGRALPEVRDGLKPVHRRILYAMFDSGYRPERGYVKSARPVSDTMGQFHPHGDSAIYDTLVRLAQSWNMRYPLVDGQGNFGSRGNDGPAAMRYTECKLTPLAMEMVRDIRENTVDFSPNYDGKTSEPDVLPSRVPNLLMNGSGGIAVGMATNIPPHNLNELAEAIYWMLDNPDADEEAALEACMERVKGPDFPTAGLIVGDQGIKDAYTTGRGSIRMRGVTSIEESGSRQTIVITELPFQVNPDNLISNIAESVASGKIAGISKIEDESSDRVGMRIVVTLKRDAVARVVLNNLYKHSQLQTSFGANMLSIVDGVPRTLRLDQMLRYYVEHQIEVIVRRTQYRLDEAEKRAHILRGLVKALDMLDEVIALIRRSPTVDEAREGLKELLDVDDIQADAILAMQLRKLAALERQKIIDELAEIEREIADLKDILAREERQRQIVHDELAEIVDKYGDERRTEIIPATGDVTDEDLIARENVVVTITSTGYAKRTKVDSYKAQKRGGKGVRGAELKQDDIVKNFFVCSTHDWILFFTNFGRVYRLKAYELPEGGRAARGQHVANLLEFQPEEKIAQVIQIQSYEDAPYLVLATQQGRVKKSRLTDYESARSAGLIAINLNEGDALIGAQLVSEGDDILLTSEQGQAIRFTADDDQLRPMGRATAGVKGMRFRGDDQLLSMSVVHDGEFLLVATSGGYGKRTAIEEYTPQGRGGLGVMTFKYTPKRGKLIGAISVDEDDEIFAITSAGGVIRTEVDQIRPSSRATMGVRLVNLADDVELLAIDRNVEEDGEEDAQAVAKGEKTVDEVQQEHKAGDASKDEE
;
A
#
# COMPACT_ATOMS: atom_id res chain seq x y z
N MET A 1 40.55 17.16 74.86
CA MET A 1 39.73 16.24 73.93
C MET A 1 38.44 16.93 73.68
N SER A 2 38.37 17.70 72.61
CA SER A 2 37.25 18.47 72.20
C SER A 2 37.07 18.19 70.72
N ASP A 3 35.96 17.59 70.45
CA ASP A 3 35.03 17.69 69.31
C ASP A 3 35.62 18.09 67.97
N ASN A 4 35.89 17.03 67.16
CA ASN A 4 36.00 17.14 65.66
C ASN A 4 34.85 16.39 64.99
N ASN A 5 33.65 16.68 65.36
CA ASN A 5 32.46 16.03 64.74
C ASN A 5 31.55 16.99 63.95
N ASP A 6 31.89 18.28 63.83
CA ASP A 6 31.08 19.30 63.12
C ASP A 6 31.42 19.46 61.65
N ASP A 7 32.58 18.96 61.20
CA ASP A 7 33.03 19.15 59.79
C ASP A 7 32.35 18.22 58.75
N LEU A 8 31.53 17.26 59.17
CA LEU A 8 30.84 16.34 58.24
C LEU A 8 29.47 16.84 57.79
N PHE A 9 28.85 17.72 58.53
CA PHE A 9 27.52 18.28 58.23
C PHE A 9 27.56 19.55 57.39
N ASP A 10 28.66 20.25 57.28
CA ASP A 10 28.83 21.50 56.54
C ASP A 10 28.99 21.29 55.01
N ARG A 11 28.87 20.02 54.51
CA ARG A 11 28.92 19.69 53.09
C ARG A 11 27.59 19.24 52.44
N ILE A 12 26.47 19.40 53.17
CA ILE A 12 25.18 19.07 52.61
C ILE A 12 24.60 20.34 51.97
N PHE A 13 24.58 20.34 50.62
CA PHE A 13 23.91 21.40 49.87
C PHE A 13 22.48 20.96 49.60
N PRO A 14 21.48 21.75 49.88
CA PRO A 14 20.11 21.48 49.45
C PRO A 14 20.01 21.60 47.92
N ILE A 15 19.60 20.55 47.27
CA ILE A 15 19.37 20.50 45.81
C ILE A 15 17.89 20.36 45.60
N ASP A 16 17.30 21.19 44.73
CA ASP A 16 15.92 21.01 44.32
C ASP A 16 15.78 19.72 43.49
N ILE A 17 14.88 18.87 43.93
CA ILE A 17 14.66 17.58 43.29
C ILE A 17 14.24 17.72 41.82
N ASN A 18 13.52 18.78 41.43
CA ASN A 18 13.09 19.02 40.07
C ASN A 18 14.30 19.40 39.20
N GLU A 19 15.14 20.31 39.68
CA GLU A 19 16.37 20.73 38.97
C GLU A 19 17.34 19.55 38.78
N GLU A 20 17.51 18.72 39.79
CA GLU A 20 18.36 17.53 39.70
C GLU A 20 17.76 16.50 38.76
N MET A 21 16.45 16.24 38.83
CA MET A 21 15.75 15.31 37.93
C MET A 21 15.80 15.79 36.48
N GLU A 22 15.60 17.07 36.23
CA GLU A 22 15.69 17.65 34.87
C GLU A 22 17.12 17.49 34.32
N SER A 23 18.12 17.84 35.09
CA SER A 23 19.53 17.71 34.67
C SER A 23 19.89 16.26 34.38
N ARG A 24 19.58 15.33 35.29
CA ARG A 24 19.87 13.90 35.10
C ARG A 24 19.12 13.28 33.96
N TYR A 25 17.86 13.73 33.73
CA TYR A 25 17.09 13.25 32.60
C TYR A 25 17.63 13.74 31.24
N ILE A 26 18.11 15.00 31.21
CA ILE A 26 18.77 15.54 30.01
C ILE A 26 20.07 14.79 29.74
N ASP A 27 20.92 14.56 30.77
CA ASP A 27 22.15 13.78 30.63
C ASP A 27 21.90 12.35 30.14
N TYR A 28 20.87 11.70 30.71
CA TYR A 28 20.44 10.38 30.25
C TYR A 28 19.93 10.41 28.80
N ALA A 29 19.08 11.37 28.46
CA ALA A 29 18.53 11.52 27.12
C ALA A 29 19.65 11.75 26.08
N MET A 30 20.60 12.63 26.38
CA MET A 30 21.77 12.89 25.52
C MET A 30 22.63 11.64 25.35
N SER A 31 22.91 10.92 26.43
CA SER A 31 23.65 9.66 26.38
C SER A 31 22.94 8.61 25.50
N VAL A 32 21.62 8.49 25.59
CA VAL A 32 20.86 7.55 24.77
C VAL A 32 20.80 7.99 23.31
N ILE A 33 20.62 9.28 23.04
CA ILE A 33 20.52 9.83 21.69
C ILE A 33 21.85 9.69 20.94
N VAL A 34 22.92 10.27 21.47
CA VAL A 34 24.22 10.33 20.79
C VAL A 34 25.04 9.07 21.03
N GLY A 35 25.06 8.56 22.26
CA GLY A 35 25.92 7.45 22.67
C GLY A 35 25.37 6.05 22.47
N ARG A 36 24.11 5.88 21.97
CA ARG A 36 23.49 4.53 21.93
C ARG A 36 22.61 4.24 20.74
N ALA A 37 21.57 5.06 20.50
CA ALA A 37 20.43 4.66 19.66
C ALA A 37 20.52 5.12 18.22
N LEU A 38 21.17 6.25 17.95
CA LEU A 38 21.21 6.84 16.62
C LEU A 38 22.55 6.55 15.92
N PRO A 39 22.54 6.37 14.58
CA PRO A 39 23.74 6.19 13.78
C PRO A 39 24.43 7.53 13.50
N GLU A 40 25.76 7.51 13.41
CA GLU A 40 26.56 8.59 12.86
C GLU A 40 26.38 8.67 11.33
N VAL A 41 26.22 9.86 10.76
CA VAL A 41 25.94 10.03 9.33
C VAL A 41 27.08 9.54 8.43
N ARG A 42 28.34 9.71 8.86
CA ARG A 42 29.54 9.43 8.07
C ARG A 42 29.81 7.94 7.86
N ASP A 43 29.66 7.12 8.89
CA ASP A 43 29.94 5.67 8.83
C ASP A 43 28.67 4.79 8.97
N GLY A 44 27.52 5.39 9.27
CA GLY A 44 26.25 4.70 9.41
C GLY A 44 26.15 3.77 10.62
N LEU A 45 27.03 3.89 11.58
CA LEU A 45 27.13 2.97 12.70
C LEU A 45 26.67 3.61 14.00
N LYS A 46 26.03 2.80 14.84
CA LYS A 46 25.87 3.11 16.26
C LYS A 46 27.17 2.79 17.01
N PRO A 47 27.41 3.37 18.18
CA PRO A 47 28.61 3.10 18.93
C PRO A 47 28.90 1.60 19.17
N VAL A 48 27.87 0.80 19.46
CA VAL A 48 28.07 -0.66 19.67
C VAL A 48 28.53 -1.38 18.41
N HIS A 49 27.98 -1.02 17.22
CA HIS A 49 28.41 -1.60 15.94
C HIS A 49 29.87 -1.24 15.63
N ARG A 50 30.22 0.03 15.78
CA ARG A 50 31.59 0.54 15.56
C ARG A 50 32.59 -0.15 16.46
N ARG A 51 32.27 -0.30 17.75
CA ARG A 51 33.09 -0.99 18.71
C ARG A 51 33.31 -2.47 18.42
N ILE A 52 32.25 -3.17 17.96
CA ILE A 52 32.36 -4.59 17.53
C ILE A 52 33.30 -4.71 16.33
N LEU A 53 33.08 -3.93 15.28
CA LEU A 53 33.87 -4.00 14.05
C LEU A 53 35.33 -3.63 14.33
N TYR A 54 35.57 -2.58 15.13
CA TYR A 54 36.92 -2.17 15.52
C TYR A 54 37.63 -3.22 16.40
N ALA A 55 36.95 -3.76 17.40
CA ALA A 55 37.49 -4.83 18.25
C ALA A 55 37.86 -6.08 17.44
N MET A 56 37.00 -6.47 16.49
CA MET A 56 37.29 -7.60 15.62
C MET A 56 38.46 -7.34 14.69
N PHE A 57 38.59 -6.13 14.17
CA PHE A 57 39.71 -5.71 13.33
C PHE A 57 41.02 -5.68 14.11
N ASP A 58 41.02 -5.06 15.30
CA ASP A 58 42.22 -4.91 16.13
C ASP A 58 42.71 -6.25 16.69
N SER A 59 41.82 -7.14 17.11
CA SER A 59 42.11 -8.51 17.51
C SER A 59 42.49 -9.43 16.36
N GLY A 60 42.38 -8.98 15.11
CA GLY A 60 42.80 -9.71 13.92
C GLY A 60 41.83 -10.81 13.46
N TYR A 61 40.52 -10.70 13.72
CA TYR A 61 39.50 -11.64 13.25
C TYR A 61 39.06 -11.28 11.82
N ARG A 62 39.98 -11.43 10.87
CA ARG A 62 39.92 -10.97 9.49
C ARG A 62 39.44 -12.08 8.53
N PRO A 63 38.95 -11.74 7.33
CA PRO A 63 38.48 -12.72 6.35
C PRO A 63 39.49 -13.81 5.99
N GLU A 64 40.78 -13.47 5.93
CA GLU A 64 41.87 -14.38 5.54
C GLU A 64 42.21 -15.38 6.66
N ARG A 65 41.71 -15.16 7.86
CA ARG A 65 41.95 -16.05 9.02
C ARG A 65 40.77 -16.99 9.25
N GLY A 66 40.99 -18.04 10.03
CA GLY A 66 39.95 -18.96 10.45
C GLY A 66 38.91 -18.32 11.35
N TYR A 67 37.74 -18.89 11.41
CA TYR A 67 36.67 -18.47 12.31
C TYR A 67 37.10 -18.59 13.79
N VAL A 68 36.57 -17.69 14.60
CA VAL A 68 36.74 -17.70 16.06
C VAL A 68 35.37 -17.85 16.73
N LYS A 69 35.34 -18.43 17.94
CA LYS A 69 34.08 -18.48 18.74
C LYS A 69 33.57 -17.05 18.97
N SER A 70 32.27 -16.84 18.72
CA SER A 70 31.62 -15.52 18.85
C SER A 70 31.80 -14.91 20.26
N ALA A 71 32.02 -15.75 21.27
CA ALA A 71 32.37 -15.30 22.62
C ALA A 71 33.66 -14.47 22.69
N ARG A 72 34.62 -14.65 21.75
CA ARG A 72 35.88 -13.87 21.76
C ARG A 72 35.63 -12.40 21.40
N PRO A 73 35.12 -12.06 20.20
CA PRO A 73 34.84 -10.67 19.84
C PRO A 73 33.84 -9.99 20.79
N VAL A 74 32.87 -10.74 21.37
CA VAL A 74 32.01 -10.22 22.42
C VAL A 74 32.79 -9.82 23.67
N SER A 75 33.67 -10.69 24.13
CA SER A 75 34.50 -10.39 25.31
C SER A 75 35.49 -9.24 25.06
N ASP A 76 36.14 -9.20 23.89
CA ASP A 76 37.06 -8.14 23.52
C ASP A 76 36.34 -6.78 23.44
N THR A 77 35.17 -6.74 22.83
CA THR A 77 34.33 -5.53 22.74
C THR A 77 33.89 -5.07 24.12
N MET A 78 33.40 -5.99 24.97
CA MET A 78 32.94 -5.66 26.33
C MET A 78 34.05 -5.19 27.22
N GLY A 79 35.20 -5.87 27.18
CA GLY A 79 36.31 -5.58 28.07
C GLY A 79 37.08 -4.31 27.75
N GLN A 80 37.14 -3.94 26.45
CA GLN A 80 37.96 -2.81 26.02
C GLN A 80 37.15 -1.54 25.68
N PHE A 81 35.94 -1.68 25.16
CA PHE A 81 35.25 -0.54 24.53
C PHE A 81 33.78 -0.34 24.99
N HIS A 82 33.03 -1.41 25.30
CA HIS A 82 31.58 -1.30 25.50
C HIS A 82 31.19 -1.88 26.87
N PRO A 83 31.06 -1.05 27.93
CA PRO A 83 30.81 -1.52 29.29
C PRO A 83 29.33 -1.87 29.53
N HIS A 84 28.81 -2.80 28.75
CA HIS A 84 27.43 -3.27 28.83
C HIS A 84 27.36 -4.80 28.78
N GLY A 85 26.16 -5.38 29.00
CA GLY A 85 25.98 -6.82 29.04
C GLY A 85 26.36 -7.52 27.72
N ASP A 86 26.96 -8.68 27.85
CA ASP A 86 27.46 -9.54 26.79
C ASP A 86 26.34 -9.96 25.81
N SER A 87 25.12 -10.17 26.32
CA SER A 87 23.95 -10.54 25.50
C SER A 87 23.62 -9.45 24.48
N ALA A 88 23.65 -8.16 24.87
CA ALA A 88 23.35 -7.06 23.97
C ALA A 88 24.40 -6.93 22.85
N ILE A 89 25.68 -7.18 23.19
CA ILE A 89 26.76 -7.18 22.20
C ILE A 89 26.62 -8.37 21.26
N TYR A 90 26.31 -9.56 21.80
CA TYR A 90 26.13 -10.75 20.99
C TYR A 90 24.94 -10.64 20.04
N ASP A 91 23.80 -10.16 20.52
CA ASP A 91 22.60 -9.93 19.68
C ASP A 91 22.89 -8.95 18.53
N THR A 92 23.71 -7.94 18.80
CA THR A 92 24.15 -6.97 17.77
C THR A 92 25.08 -7.64 16.76
N LEU A 93 26.07 -8.41 17.21
CA LEU A 93 26.98 -9.17 16.35
C LEU A 93 26.20 -10.16 15.46
N VAL A 94 25.22 -10.85 16.02
CA VAL A 94 24.34 -11.76 15.29
C VAL A 94 23.60 -11.03 14.17
N ARG A 95 23.03 -9.86 14.45
CA ARG A 95 22.33 -9.06 13.43
C ARG A 95 23.24 -8.63 12.29
N LEU A 96 24.49 -8.28 12.57
CA LEU A 96 25.48 -7.92 11.54
C LEU A 96 25.83 -9.10 10.61
N ALA A 97 25.55 -10.34 11.02
CA ALA A 97 25.78 -11.55 10.24
C ALA A 97 24.53 -12.05 9.48
N GLN A 98 23.33 -11.56 9.83
CA GLN A 98 22.08 -12.07 9.26
C GLN A 98 21.77 -11.44 7.90
N SER A 99 21.76 -12.22 6.84
CA SER A 99 21.52 -11.78 5.47
C SER A 99 20.08 -11.28 5.20
N TRP A 100 19.14 -11.53 6.09
CA TRP A 100 17.77 -11.00 6.04
C TRP A 100 17.56 -9.70 6.82
N ASN A 101 18.55 -9.30 7.65
CA ASN A 101 18.58 -8.02 8.35
C ASN A 101 19.50 -7.00 7.68
N MET A 102 20.65 -7.48 7.17
CA MET A 102 21.66 -6.65 6.53
C MET A 102 21.60 -6.85 5.01
N ARG A 103 21.45 -5.76 4.25
CA ARG A 103 21.52 -5.83 2.78
C ARG A 103 22.91 -6.30 2.33
N TYR A 104 23.95 -5.85 3.05
CA TYR A 104 25.35 -6.24 2.89
C TYR A 104 25.92 -6.59 4.26
N PRO A 105 25.98 -7.87 4.65
CA PRO A 105 26.47 -8.31 5.95
C PRO A 105 27.94 -7.90 6.21
N LEU A 106 28.23 -7.47 7.43
CA LEU A 106 29.57 -7.06 7.86
C LEU A 106 30.29 -8.13 8.68
N VAL A 107 29.57 -9.11 9.18
CA VAL A 107 30.11 -10.27 9.90
C VAL A 107 29.80 -11.53 9.12
N ASP A 108 30.80 -12.38 8.94
CA ASP A 108 30.66 -13.72 8.40
C ASP A 108 30.51 -14.70 9.54
N GLY A 109 29.31 -15.31 9.64
CA GLY A 109 28.91 -16.19 10.72
C GLY A 109 28.89 -17.66 10.30
N GLN A 110 29.41 -18.55 11.15
CA GLN A 110 29.34 -20.00 11.00
C GLN A 110 28.58 -20.64 12.15
N GLY A 111 27.59 -21.46 11.84
CA GLY A 111 26.68 -22.09 12.81
C GLY A 111 25.29 -21.49 12.77
N ASN A 112 24.52 -21.68 13.85
CA ASN A 112 23.14 -21.18 13.93
C ASN A 112 23.12 -19.71 14.43
N PHE A 113 22.88 -18.78 13.51
CA PHE A 113 22.68 -17.35 13.79
C PHE A 113 21.19 -16.97 13.80
N GLY A 114 20.28 -17.93 14.02
CA GLY A 114 18.84 -17.71 14.00
C GLY A 114 18.22 -17.97 12.63
N SER A 115 16.91 -17.75 12.51
CA SER A 115 16.13 -17.83 11.28
C SER A 115 15.35 -16.53 11.05
N ARG A 116 14.68 -16.42 9.91
CA ARG A 116 13.68 -15.35 9.66
C ARG A 116 12.45 -15.51 10.55
N GLY A 117 12.20 -16.71 11.04
CA GLY A 117 11.09 -17.06 11.91
C GLY A 117 11.41 -16.82 13.39
N ASN A 118 10.88 -17.69 14.26
CA ASN A 118 11.01 -17.54 15.72
C ASN A 118 12.25 -18.21 16.31
N ASP A 119 13.09 -18.85 15.50
CA ASP A 119 14.30 -19.48 15.99
C ASP A 119 15.37 -18.44 16.31
N GLY A 120 15.77 -18.36 17.56
CA GLY A 120 16.89 -17.53 18.01
C GLY A 120 18.26 -18.12 17.66
N PRO A 121 19.33 -17.31 17.75
CA PRO A 121 20.69 -17.81 17.56
C PRO A 121 21.10 -18.78 18.66
N ALA A 122 22.02 -19.69 18.34
CA ALA A 122 22.66 -20.52 19.35
C ALA A 122 23.55 -19.66 20.26
N ALA A 123 23.82 -20.13 21.48
CA ALA A 123 24.71 -19.41 22.42
C ALA A 123 26.08 -19.14 21.82
N MET A 124 26.68 -18.00 22.14
CA MET A 124 27.94 -17.49 21.58
C MET A 124 29.15 -18.43 21.72
N ARG A 125 29.07 -19.43 22.61
CA ARG A 125 30.09 -20.46 22.75
C ARG A 125 30.06 -21.52 21.63
N TYR A 126 28.94 -21.61 20.88
CA TYR A 126 28.77 -22.56 19.78
C TYR A 126 29.00 -21.91 18.42
N THR A 127 28.49 -20.70 18.21
CA THR A 127 28.66 -19.95 16.96
C THR A 127 30.10 -19.47 16.77
N GLU A 128 30.51 -19.29 15.55
CA GLU A 128 31.81 -18.78 15.17
C GLU A 128 31.64 -17.63 14.16
N CYS A 129 32.57 -16.69 14.17
CA CYS A 129 32.50 -15.54 13.30
C CYS A 129 33.86 -14.96 12.93
N LYS A 130 33.88 -14.12 11.91
CA LYS A 130 34.98 -13.26 11.45
C LYS A 130 34.38 -12.07 10.68
N LEU A 131 35.21 -11.07 10.39
CA LEU A 131 34.79 -9.96 9.52
C LEU A 131 34.61 -10.44 8.09
N THR A 132 33.64 -9.83 7.37
CA THR A 132 33.53 -10.01 5.92
C THR A 132 34.61 -9.20 5.19
N PRO A 133 34.93 -9.53 3.93
CA PRO A 133 35.78 -8.70 3.11
C PRO A 133 35.26 -7.26 2.96
N LEU A 134 33.96 -7.07 2.88
CA LEU A 134 33.34 -5.74 2.83
C LEU A 134 33.54 -4.95 4.14
N ALA A 135 33.46 -5.61 5.30
CA ALA A 135 33.73 -4.97 6.58
C ALA A 135 35.19 -4.46 6.72
N MET A 136 36.13 -5.07 5.98
CA MET A 136 37.49 -4.56 5.92
C MET A 136 37.58 -3.21 5.20
N GLU A 137 36.70 -2.91 4.26
CA GLU A 137 36.63 -1.61 3.62
C GLU A 137 36.09 -0.51 4.55
N MET A 138 35.35 -0.90 5.62
CA MET A 138 34.91 0.03 6.68
C MET A 138 36.07 0.53 7.55
N VAL A 139 37.06 -0.33 7.79
CA VAL A 139 38.20 -0.07 8.71
C VAL A 139 39.52 0.14 7.98
N ARG A 140 39.53 0.15 6.65
CA ARG A 140 40.72 0.30 5.83
C ARG A 140 41.40 1.63 6.13
N ASP A 141 42.71 1.60 6.20
CA ASP A 141 43.57 2.75 6.46
C ASP A 141 43.34 3.47 7.82
N ILE A 142 42.62 2.85 8.78
CA ILE A 142 42.30 3.46 10.09
C ILE A 142 43.58 3.77 10.93
N ARG A 143 44.67 3.08 10.65
CA ARG A 143 45.97 3.30 11.33
C ARG A 143 46.79 4.43 10.71
N GLU A 144 46.32 5.05 9.65
CA GLU A 144 46.99 6.13 8.94
C GLU A 144 46.43 7.53 9.31
N ASN A 145 46.03 7.71 10.54
CA ASN A 145 45.48 8.95 11.10
C ASN A 145 44.26 9.50 10.32
N THR A 146 43.49 8.62 9.71
CA THR A 146 42.33 8.98 8.85
C THR A 146 41.15 9.50 9.64
N VAL A 147 41.00 9.11 10.89
CA VAL A 147 39.89 9.48 11.80
C VAL A 147 40.44 9.78 13.21
N ASP A 148 39.61 10.47 14.00
CA ASP A 148 39.95 10.79 15.37
C ASP A 148 39.66 9.61 16.29
N PHE A 149 40.44 9.57 17.41
CA PHE A 149 40.34 8.59 18.47
C PHE A 149 40.13 9.28 19.80
N SER A 150 39.15 8.79 20.55
CA SER A 150 38.90 9.22 21.93
C SER A 150 39.28 8.14 22.92
N PRO A 151 39.62 8.52 24.18
CA PRO A 151 39.82 7.54 25.24
C PRO A 151 38.58 6.66 25.43
N ASN A 152 38.79 5.36 25.66
CA ASN A 152 37.69 4.46 26.00
C ASN A 152 37.13 4.79 27.40
N TYR A 153 36.09 4.04 27.83
CA TYR A 153 35.37 4.28 29.09
C TYR A 153 36.23 4.28 30.36
N ASP A 154 37.41 3.61 30.37
CA ASP A 154 38.34 3.54 31.52
C ASP A 154 39.64 4.28 31.28
N GLY A 155 39.81 4.94 30.14
CA GLY A 155 40.98 5.73 29.77
C GLY A 155 42.28 4.94 29.53
N LYS A 156 42.20 3.60 29.42
CA LYS A 156 43.41 2.76 29.22
C LYS A 156 43.74 2.51 27.75
N THR A 157 42.79 2.62 26.90
CA THR A 157 42.96 2.48 25.45
C THR A 157 42.12 3.53 24.71
N SER A 158 42.23 3.61 23.39
CA SER A 158 41.49 4.55 22.58
C SER A 158 40.58 3.82 21.58
N GLU A 159 39.43 4.39 21.33
CA GLU A 159 38.47 3.91 20.33
C GLU A 159 38.25 4.96 19.25
N PRO A 160 37.94 4.56 18.00
CA PRO A 160 37.66 5.51 16.91
C PRO A 160 36.31 6.19 17.12
N ASP A 161 36.25 7.51 16.92
CA ASP A 161 35.01 8.27 16.99
C ASP A 161 34.08 7.95 15.79
N VAL A 162 34.71 7.65 14.65
CA VAL A 162 34.06 7.24 13.41
C VAL A 162 34.97 6.29 12.64
N LEU A 163 34.46 5.41 11.79
CA LEU A 163 35.30 4.60 10.90
C LEU A 163 35.58 5.33 9.58
N PRO A 164 36.68 5.04 8.89
CA PRO A 164 36.96 5.59 7.54
C PRO A 164 35.88 5.28 6.52
N SER A 165 35.28 4.09 6.61
CA SER A 165 34.07 3.66 5.90
C SER A 165 34.05 3.98 4.40
N ARG A 166 34.85 3.28 3.59
CA ARG A 166 34.94 3.49 2.14
C ARG A 166 33.63 3.14 1.39
N VAL A 167 32.59 2.72 2.11
CA VAL A 167 31.26 2.43 1.60
C VAL A 167 30.21 3.32 2.29
N PRO A 168 29.15 3.73 1.58
CA PRO A 168 28.08 4.57 2.15
C PRO A 168 27.14 3.74 3.04
N ASN A 169 27.67 3.20 4.15
CA ASN A 169 27.03 2.17 4.95
C ASN A 169 25.71 2.61 5.54
N LEU A 170 25.51 3.89 5.88
CA LEU A 170 24.23 4.39 6.42
C LEU A 170 23.05 4.10 5.51
N LEU A 171 23.18 4.40 4.23
CA LEU A 171 22.15 4.14 3.23
C LEU A 171 22.21 2.72 2.68
N MET A 172 23.42 2.14 2.57
CA MET A 172 23.62 0.79 2.04
C MET A 172 22.94 -0.29 2.90
N ASN A 173 23.08 -0.22 4.22
CA ASN A 173 22.49 -1.18 5.18
C ASN A 173 21.29 -0.64 5.95
N GLY A 174 21.10 0.69 5.93
CA GLY A 174 20.09 1.34 6.75
C GLY A 174 20.39 1.30 8.24
N SER A 175 19.52 1.85 9.05
CA SER A 175 19.61 1.82 10.51
C SER A 175 18.23 2.02 11.14
N GLY A 176 17.92 1.27 12.20
CA GLY A 176 16.72 1.48 13.00
C GLY A 176 17.05 1.61 14.47
N GLY A 177 16.47 2.58 15.19
CA GLY A 177 16.72 2.80 16.60
C GLY A 177 15.69 3.68 17.27
N ILE A 178 15.48 3.45 18.56
CA ILE A 178 14.55 4.23 19.38
C ILE A 178 15.35 4.92 20.48
N ALA A 179 15.36 6.24 20.45
CA ALA A 179 15.98 7.09 21.48
C ALA A 179 14.91 7.76 22.35
N VAL A 180 15.32 8.67 23.21
CA VAL A 180 14.40 9.46 24.04
C VAL A 180 13.81 10.58 23.17
N GLY A 181 12.50 10.56 23.01
CA GLY A 181 11.77 11.58 22.25
C GLY A 181 11.91 11.51 20.71
N MET A 182 12.73 10.60 20.18
CA MET A 182 12.95 10.45 18.74
C MET A 182 13.32 9.02 18.35
N ALA A 183 13.11 8.67 17.10
CA ALA A 183 13.47 7.37 16.56
C ALA A 183 14.04 7.54 15.15
N THR A 184 14.96 6.68 14.76
CA THR A 184 15.48 6.57 13.40
C THR A 184 14.97 5.28 12.74
N ASN A 185 14.69 5.33 11.45
CA ASN A 185 14.34 4.17 10.66
C ASN A 185 14.73 4.44 9.19
N ILE A 186 15.99 4.20 8.88
CA ILE A 186 16.58 4.44 7.56
C ILE A 186 16.55 3.14 6.78
N PRO A 187 15.90 3.08 5.60
CA PRO A 187 15.85 1.86 4.81
C PRO A 187 17.20 1.58 4.13
N PRO A 188 17.52 0.31 3.84
CA PRO A 188 18.69 -0.07 3.07
C PRO A 188 18.47 0.20 1.57
N HIS A 189 19.60 0.36 0.82
CA HIS A 189 19.61 0.67 -0.61
C HIS A 189 20.63 -0.18 -1.37
N ASN A 190 20.46 -0.22 -2.69
CA ASN A 190 21.39 -0.89 -3.58
C ASN A 190 22.70 -0.11 -3.72
N LEU A 191 23.86 -0.80 -3.62
CA LEU A 191 25.17 -0.18 -3.68
C LEU A 191 25.46 0.48 -5.04
N ASN A 192 25.05 -0.14 -6.15
CA ASN A 192 25.27 0.40 -7.49
C ASN A 192 24.53 1.74 -7.65
N GLU A 193 23.27 1.81 -7.21
CA GLU A 193 22.45 3.04 -7.30
C GLU A 193 23.03 4.16 -6.42
N LEU A 194 23.49 3.83 -5.22
CA LEU A 194 24.15 4.81 -4.34
C LEU A 194 25.44 5.33 -4.95
N ALA A 195 26.23 4.43 -5.54
CA ALA A 195 27.48 4.81 -6.18
C ALA A 195 27.26 5.74 -7.38
N GLU A 196 26.28 5.47 -8.24
CA GLU A 196 25.92 6.35 -9.35
C GLU A 196 25.54 7.77 -8.87
N ALA A 197 24.82 7.87 -7.76
CA ALA A 197 24.48 9.16 -7.16
C ALA A 197 25.73 9.86 -6.59
N ILE A 198 26.62 9.13 -5.94
CA ILE A 198 27.88 9.64 -5.40
C ILE A 198 28.81 10.11 -6.53
N TYR A 199 28.94 9.35 -7.62
CA TYR A 199 29.74 9.75 -8.80
C TYR A 199 29.23 11.09 -9.36
N TRP A 200 27.92 11.22 -9.52
CA TRP A 200 27.35 12.49 -9.98
C TRP A 200 27.68 13.66 -9.05
N MET A 201 27.65 13.45 -7.71
CA MET A 201 28.00 14.49 -6.74
C MET A 201 29.50 14.85 -6.80
N LEU A 202 30.39 13.88 -7.01
CA LEU A 202 31.83 14.11 -7.18
C LEU A 202 32.12 14.91 -8.44
N ASP A 203 31.37 14.67 -9.52
CA ASP A 203 31.54 15.39 -10.79
C ASP A 203 30.91 16.80 -10.78
N ASN A 204 29.91 17.04 -9.88
CA ASN A 204 29.18 18.30 -9.79
C ASN A 204 29.25 18.91 -8.37
N PRO A 205 30.44 19.25 -7.87
CA PRO A 205 30.65 19.72 -6.49
C PRO A 205 29.91 21.04 -6.18
N ASP A 206 29.70 21.88 -7.20
CA ASP A 206 29.08 23.20 -7.06
C ASP A 206 27.57 23.19 -7.31
N ALA A 207 26.98 22.02 -7.49
CA ALA A 207 25.53 21.89 -7.71
C ALA A 207 24.74 22.37 -6.48
N ASP A 208 23.66 23.11 -6.73
CA ASP A 208 22.74 23.51 -5.65
C ASP A 208 22.00 22.30 -5.06
N GLU A 209 21.37 22.51 -3.90
CA GLU A 209 20.73 21.42 -3.16
C GLU A 209 19.54 20.81 -3.91
N GLU A 210 18.81 21.59 -4.73
CA GLU A 210 17.64 21.10 -5.46
C GLU A 210 18.08 20.24 -6.64
N ALA A 211 19.07 20.68 -7.41
CA ALA A 211 19.66 19.88 -8.50
C ALA A 211 20.34 18.60 -7.98
N ALA A 212 21.01 18.67 -6.82
CA ALA A 212 21.63 17.50 -6.21
C ALA A 212 20.57 16.47 -5.76
N LEU A 213 19.48 16.94 -5.15
CA LEU A 213 18.39 16.05 -4.73
C LEU A 213 17.73 15.38 -5.94
N GLU A 214 17.41 16.12 -7.00
CA GLU A 214 16.80 15.57 -8.21
C GLU A 214 17.71 14.53 -8.86
N ALA A 215 18.99 14.84 -9.02
CA ALA A 215 19.96 13.91 -9.60
C ALA A 215 20.16 12.64 -8.76
N CYS A 216 20.13 12.76 -7.42
CA CYS A 216 20.18 11.61 -6.54
C CYS A 216 18.92 10.74 -6.66
N MET A 217 17.73 11.35 -6.76
CA MET A 217 16.46 10.63 -6.89
C MET A 217 16.31 9.94 -8.25
N GLU A 218 16.92 10.47 -9.31
CA GLU A 218 16.95 9.80 -10.62
C GLU A 218 17.77 8.49 -10.59
N ARG A 219 18.81 8.43 -9.78
CA ARG A 219 19.75 7.30 -9.70
C ARG A 219 19.36 6.31 -8.61
N VAL A 220 19.04 6.78 -7.41
CA VAL A 220 18.55 5.96 -6.30
C VAL A 220 17.04 5.80 -6.40
N LYS A 221 16.60 4.75 -7.07
CA LYS A 221 15.18 4.52 -7.40
C LYS A 221 14.30 4.30 -6.17
N GLY A 222 14.86 3.78 -5.09
CA GLY A 222 14.13 3.49 -3.86
C GLY A 222 14.91 2.54 -2.94
N PRO A 223 14.38 2.23 -1.76
CA PRO A 223 14.95 1.21 -0.89
C PRO A 223 15.10 -0.15 -1.59
N ASP A 224 16.11 -0.89 -1.18
CA ASP A 224 16.40 -2.24 -1.65
C ASP A 224 16.56 -3.18 -0.45
N PHE A 225 15.48 -3.85 -0.09
CA PHE A 225 15.40 -4.65 1.13
C PHE A 225 16.12 -6.00 0.98
N PRO A 226 16.81 -6.49 2.03
CA PRO A 226 17.50 -7.77 2.01
C PRO A 226 16.58 -8.96 1.76
N THR A 227 15.30 -8.85 2.12
CA THR A 227 14.27 -9.87 1.93
C THR A 227 13.54 -9.77 0.60
N ALA A 228 14.00 -8.91 -0.32
CA ALA A 228 13.36 -8.61 -1.58
C ALA A 228 11.92 -8.03 -1.42
N GLY A 229 10.90 -8.62 -2.01
CA GLY A 229 9.53 -8.12 -1.95
C GLY A 229 9.24 -6.99 -2.94
N LEU A 230 8.03 -6.45 -2.85
CA LEU A 230 7.54 -5.38 -3.72
C LEU A 230 7.36 -4.08 -2.93
N ILE A 231 7.70 -2.96 -3.57
CA ILE A 231 7.25 -1.62 -3.12
C ILE A 231 6.10 -1.19 -4.03
N VAL A 232 5.00 -0.75 -3.44
CA VAL A 232 3.78 -0.36 -4.17
C VAL A 232 3.66 1.16 -4.21
N GLY A 233 3.89 1.73 -5.38
CA GLY A 233 3.92 3.18 -5.61
C GLY A 233 5.23 3.83 -5.15
N ASP A 234 5.50 5.02 -5.64
CA ASP A 234 6.74 5.78 -5.42
C ASP A 234 6.57 7.00 -4.50
N GLN A 235 5.33 7.39 -4.16
CA GLN A 235 5.08 8.60 -3.36
C GLN A 235 5.77 8.56 -1.99
N GLY A 236 5.69 7.42 -1.29
CA GLY A 236 6.36 7.27 0.01
C GLY A 236 7.89 7.32 -0.07
N ILE A 237 8.47 6.91 -1.21
CA ILE A 237 9.92 7.04 -1.49
C ILE A 237 10.25 8.52 -1.70
N LYS A 238 9.49 9.22 -2.55
CA LYS A 238 9.68 10.65 -2.82
C LYS A 238 9.60 11.48 -1.54
N ASP A 239 8.58 11.22 -0.72
CA ASP A 239 8.42 11.89 0.57
C ASP A 239 9.63 11.66 1.49
N ALA A 240 10.12 10.41 1.60
CA ALA A 240 11.28 10.06 2.41
C ALA A 240 12.54 10.78 1.94
N TYR A 241 12.79 10.86 0.63
CA TYR A 241 13.98 11.45 0.07
C TYR A 241 13.97 12.98 0.10
N THR A 242 12.80 13.61 -0.04
CA THR A 242 12.66 15.07 -0.05
C THR A 242 12.53 15.69 1.34
N THR A 243 11.92 14.97 2.28
CA THR A 243 11.62 15.50 3.63
C THR A 243 12.34 14.76 4.76
N GLY A 244 13.01 13.64 4.45
CA GLY A 244 13.56 12.73 5.44
C GLY A 244 12.52 11.85 6.12
N ARG A 245 11.23 11.91 5.73
CA ARG A 245 10.15 11.09 6.30
C ARG A 245 9.19 10.63 5.22
N GLY A 246 8.84 9.34 5.23
CA GLY A 246 7.90 8.79 4.25
C GLY A 246 7.32 7.46 4.71
N SER A 247 6.16 7.10 4.15
CA SER A 247 5.50 5.82 4.39
C SER A 247 5.59 4.98 3.12
N ILE A 248 6.50 4.02 3.10
CA ILE A 248 6.79 3.17 1.94
C ILE A 248 5.99 1.89 2.07
N ARG A 249 5.04 1.67 1.15
CA ARG A 249 4.17 0.48 1.17
C ARG A 249 4.92 -0.71 0.59
N MET A 250 5.10 -1.74 1.42
CA MET A 250 5.73 -3.00 1.03
C MET A 250 4.69 -4.11 0.91
N ARG A 251 4.90 -5.01 -0.04
CA ARG A 251 4.04 -6.17 -0.29
C ARG A 251 4.89 -7.41 -0.54
N GLY A 252 4.42 -8.56 -0.05
CA GLY A 252 5.04 -9.85 -0.37
C GLY A 252 4.81 -10.25 -1.83
N VAL A 253 5.72 -11.05 -2.39
CA VAL A 253 5.57 -11.64 -3.71
C VAL A 253 4.69 -12.87 -3.61
N THR A 254 3.65 -12.92 -4.44
CA THR A 254 2.66 -14.01 -4.43
C THR A 254 2.37 -14.49 -5.85
N SER A 255 2.10 -15.79 -5.98
CA SER A 255 1.59 -16.40 -7.20
C SER A 255 0.35 -17.23 -6.90
N ILE A 256 -0.56 -17.36 -7.87
CA ILE A 256 -1.72 -18.23 -7.78
C ILE A 256 -1.41 -19.46 -8.63
N GLU A 257 -1.37 -20.62 -7.98
CA GLU A 257 -1.14 -21.91 -8.63
C GLU A 257 -2.43 -22.72 -8.62
N GLU A 258 -2.70 -23.45 -9.70
CA GLU A 258 -3.84 -24.38 -9.80
C GLU A 258 -3.34 -25.81 -9.68
N SER A 259 -3.88 -26.54 -8.71
CA SER A 259 -3.63 -27.97 -8.54
C SER A 259 -4.94 -28.76 -8.57
N GLY A 260 -5.27 -29.30 -9.75
CA GLY A 260 -6.54 -30.00 -9.99
C GLY A 260 -7.73 -29.05 -9.89
N SER A 261 -8.64 -29.29 -8.94
CA SER A 261 -9.86 -28.48 -8.70
C SER A 261 -9.69 -27.43 -7.60
N ARG A 262 -8.48 -27.19 -7.10
CA ARG A 262 -8.19 -26.25 -6.02
C ARG A 262 -7.16 -25.23 -6.46
N GLN A 263 -7.36 -24.00 -6.06
CA GLN A 263 -6.38 -22.92 -6.19
C GLN A 263 -5.58 -22.79 -4.90
N THR A 264 -4.31 -22.43 -5.02
CA THR A 264 -3.41 -22.13 -3.92
C THR A 264 -2.76 -20.77 -4.16
N ILE A 265 -2.59 -20.00 -3.10
CA ILE A 265 -1.77 -18.79 -3.12
C ILE A 265 -0.42 -19.17 -2.52
N VAL A 266 0.63 -19.00 -3.30
CA VAL A 266 2.00 -19.27 -2.88
C VAL A 266 2.71 -17.97 -2.63
N ILE A 267 3.29 -17.80 -1.45
CA ILE A 267 4.05 -16.64 -1.02
C ILE A 267 5.52 -17.01 -1.06
N THR A 268 6.32 -16.34 -1.89
CA THR A 268 7.75 -16.60 -2.08
C THR A 268 8.64 -15.56 -1.41
N GLU A 269 8.12 -14.36 -1.15
CA GLU A 269 8.86 -13.29 -0.50
C GLU A 269 7.93 -12.52 0.44
N LEU A 270 8.49 -12.03 1.54
CA LEU A 270 7.76 -11.24 2.54
C LEU A 270 8.32 -9.82 2.62
N PRO A 271 7.48 -8.84 3.03
CA PRO A 271 7.94 -7.51 3.34
C PRO A 271 9.08 -7.53 4.38
N PHE A 272 9.98 -6.58 4.29
CA PHE A 272 11.10 -6.46 5.23
C PHE A 272 10.63 -6.39 6.68
N GLN A 273 11.33 -7.07 7.59
CA GLN A 273 11.03 -7.19 9.03
C GLN A 273 9.73 -7.97 9.36
N VAL A 274 9.08 -8.60 8.40
CA VAL A 274 7.94 -9.49 8.68
C VAL A 274 8.44 -10.90 9.01
N ASN A 275 8.02 -11.38 10.17
CA ASN A 275 8.32 -12.74 10.63
C ASN A 275 7.31 -13.72 10.02
N PRO A 276 7.75 -14.78 9.31
CA PRO A 276 6.87 -15.73 8.64
C PRO A 276 5.99 -16.52 9.61
N ASP A 277 6.50 -16.97 10.77
CA ASP A 277 5.73 -17.76 11.74
C ASP A 277 4.61 -16.94 12.36
N ASN A 278 4.90 -15.67 12.69
CA ASN A 278 3.90 -14.73 13.20
C ASN A 278 2.85 -14.40 12.13
N LEU A 279 3.26 -14.23 10.87
CA LEU A 279 2.34 -14.00 9.76
C LEU A 279 1.37 -15.18 9.61
N ILE A 280 1.87 -16.42 9.59
CA ILE A 280 1.05 -17.65 9.48
C ILE A 280 0.06 -17.71 10.65
N SER A 281 0.52 -17.49 11.87
CA SER A 281 -0.32 -17.52 13.07
C SER A 281 -1.43 -16.46 13.01
N ASN A 282 -1.11 -15.23 12.64
CA ASN A 282 -2.06 -14.12 12.52
C ASN A 282 -3.10 -14.37 11.41
N ILE A 283 -2.68 -14.96 10.29
CA ILE A 283 -3.62 -15.36 9.22
C ILE A 283 -4.56 -16.46 9.73
N ALA A 284 -4.03 -17.48 10.43
CA ALA A 284 -4.84 -18.56 10.99
C ALA A 284 -5.89 -18.05 12.01
N GLU A 285 -5.53 -17.10 12.87
CA GLU A 285 -6.45 -16.43 13.78
C GLU A 285 -7.53 -15.63 13.03
N SER A 286 -7.13 -14.92 11.95
CA SER A 286 -8.06 -14.16 11.10
C SER A 286 -9.06 -15.08 10.39
N VAL A 287 -8.64 -16.27 10.00
CA VAL A 287 -9.52 -17.30 9.42
C VAL A 287 -10.46 -17.87 10.48
N ALA A 288 -9.94 -18.19 11.67
CA ALA A 288 -10.75 -18.74 12.77
C ALA A 288 -11.81 -17.74 13.28
N SER A 289 -11.49 -16.46 13.31
CA SER A 289 -12.44 -15.38 13.69
C SER A 289 -13.41 -14.99 12.55
N GLY A 290 -13.27 -15.57 11.35
CA GLY A 290 -14.11 -15.25 10.20
C GLY A 290 -13.77 -13.95 9.50
N LYS A 291 -12.69 -13.27 9.87
CA LYS A 291 -12.23 -12.03 9.25
C LYS A 291 -11.70 -12.24 7.82
N ILE A 292 -11.08 -13.39 7.58
CA ILE A 292 -10.65 -13.85 6.25
C ILE A 292 -11.37 -15.17 5.95
N ALA A 293 -12.18 -15.18 4.90
CA ALA A 293 -12.88 -16.38 4.44
C ALA A 293 -12.14 -17.04 3.26
N GLY A 294 -12.53 -18.26 2.91
CA GLY A 294 -12.06 -18.93 1.70
C GLY A 294 -10.75 -19.71 1.84
N ILE A 295 -10.06 -19.69 2.99
CA ILE A 295 -8.84 -20.45 3.24
C ILE A 295 -9.20 -21.80 3.89
N SER A 296 -8.58 -22.87 3.38
CA SER A 296 -8.72 -24.25 3.89
C SER A 296 -7.54 -24.65 4.78
N LYS A 297 -6.30 -24.29 4.38
CA LYS A 297 -5.06 -24.71 5.04
C LYS A 297 -3.95 -23.71 4.75
N ILE A 298 -3.00 -23.57 5.67
CA ILE A 298 -1.76 -22.80 5.48
C ILE A 298 -0.60 -23.69 5.91
N GLU A 299 0.44 -23.79 5.08
CA GLU A 299 1.63 -24.61 5.32
C GLU A 299 2.88 -23.80 4.99
N ASP A 300 3.91 -23.98 5.82
CA ASP A 300 5.25 -23.50 5.50
C ASP A 300 6.06 -24.66 4.88
N GLU A 301 6.36 -24.51 3.60
CA GLU A 301 7.19 -25.44 2.81
C GLU A 301 8.59 -24.90 2.58
N SER A 302 8.98 -23.85 3.29
CA SER A 302 10.28 -23.19 3.16
C SER A 302 11.43 -24.14 3.51
N SER A 303 12.51 -24.07 2.74
CA SER A 303 13.73 -24.82 3.02
C SER A 303 14.94 -24.14 2.36
N ASP A 304 16.16 -24.47 2.79
CA ASP A 304 17.39 -23.94 2.19
C ASP A 304 17.50 -24.23 0.67
N ARG A 305 16.86 -25.30 0.21
CA ARG A 305 16.88 -25.70 -1.20
C ARG A 305 15.86 -24.94 -2.07
N VAL A 306 14.69 -24.67 -1.51
CA VAL A 306 13.54 -24.08 -2.24
C VAL A 306 13.44 -22.58 -2.00
N GLY A 307 14.06 -22.07 -0.94
CA GLY A 307 13.84 -20.73 -0.44
C GLY A 307 12.57 -20.63 0.38
N MET A 308 12.04 -19.42 0.53
CA MET A 308 10.76 -19.19 1.22
C MET A 308 9.60 -19.66 0.35
N ARG A 309 8.71 -20.45 0.93
CA ARG A 309 7.50 -20.95 0.27
C ARG A 309 6.40 -21.19 1.31
N ILE A 310 5.50 -20.25 1.46
CA ILE A 310 4.31 -20.38 2.29
C ILE A 310 3.12 -20.65 1.37
N VAL A 311 2.41 -21.74 1.56
CA VAL A 311 1.32 -22.21 0.71
C VAL A 311 -0.01 -22.05 1.42
N VAL A 312 -0.89 -21.20 0.86
CA VAL A 312 -2.26 -20.99 1.33
C VAL A 312 -3.22 -21.70 0.41
N THR A 313 -3.74 -22.85 0.87
CA THR A 313 -4.70 -23.66 0.12
C THR A 313 -6.11 -23.12 0.30
N LEU A 314 -6.81 -22.88 -0.81
CA LEU A 314 -8.16 -22.29 -0.79
C LEU A 314 -9.27 -23.37 -0.70
N LYS A 315 -10.46 -22.96 -0.29
CA LYS A 315 -11.67 -23.75 -0.42
C LYS A 315 -12.11 -23.79 -1.89
N ARG A 316 -12.93 -24.77 -2.28
CA ARG A 316 -13.31 -24.99 -3.70
C ARG A 316 -14.10 -23.85 -4.31
N ASP A 317 -14.86 -23.14 -3.49
CA ASP A 317 -15.76 -22.03 -3.81
C ASP A 317 -15.10 -20.65 -3.61
N ALA A 318 -13.83 -20.63 -3.25
CA ALA A 318 -13.13 -19.37 -2.98
C ALA A 318 -12.50 -18.81 -4.24
N VAL A 319 -12.67 -17.51 -4.45
CA VAL A 319 -12.00 -16.74 -5.51
C VAL A 319 -10.64 -16.30 -5.02
N ALA A 320 -9.56 -16.85 -5.61
CA ALA A 320 -8.20 -16.61 -5.13
C ALA A 320 -7.84 -15.11 -5.04
N ARG A 321 -8.28 -14.30 -6.00
CA ARG A 321 -8.01 -12.85 -6.03
C ARG A 321 -8.65 -12.12 -4.84
N VAL A 322 -9.87 -12.49 -4.48
CA VAL A 322 -10.58 -11.92 -3.32
C VAL A 322 -9.88 -12.31 -2.02
N VAL A 323 -9.46 -13.57 -1.88
CA VAL A 323 -8.72 -14.03 -0.70
C VAL A 323 -7.37 -13.31 -0.61
N LEU A 324 -6.66 -13.13 -1.72
CA LEU A 324 -5.39 -12.41 -1.77
C LEU A 324 -5.55 -10.95 -1.34
N ASN A 325 -6.58 -10.27 -1.82
CA ASN A 325 -6.89 -8.90 -1.40
C ASN A 325 -7.20 -8.81 0.10
N ASN A 326 -7.95 -9.76 0.63
CA ASN A 326 -8.19 -9.86 2.07
C ASN A 326 -6.90 -10.11 2.87
N LEU A 327 -5.97 -10.93 2.35
CA LEU A 327 -4.66 -11.13 2.96
C LEU A 327 -3.85 -9.82 2.98
N TYR A 328 -3.84 -9.04 1.91
CA TYR A 328 -3.17 -7.73 1.87
C TYR A 328 -3.78 -6.73 2.85
N LYS A 329 -5.11 -6.71 3.01
CA LYS A 329 -5.79 -5.78 3.92
C LYS A 329 -5.68 -6.17 5.39
N HIS A 330 -5.70 -7.45 5.70
CA HIS A 330 -5.88 -7.95 7.07
C HIS A 330 -4.67 -8.68 7.63
N SER A 331 -3.55 -8.75 6.91
CA SER A 331 -2.32 -9.36 7.41
C SER A 331 -1.08 -8.52 7.06
N GLN A 332 0.07 -8.92 7.61
CA GLN A 332 1.36 -8.29 7.32
C GLN A 332 1.94 -8.67 5.94
N LEU A 333 1.18 -9.40 5.10
CA LEU A 333 1.57 -9.64 3.71
C LEU A 333 1.68 -8.34 2.90
N GLN A 334 0.97 -7.31 3.33
CA GLN A 334 1.22 -5.91 2.96
C GLN A 334 1.36 -5.08 4.24
N THR A 335 2.42 -4.27 4.31
CA THR A 335 2.69 -3.40 5.44
C THR A 335 3.39 -2.12 4.96
N SER A 336 3.55 -1.14 5.83
CA SER A 336 4.24 0.09 5.51
C SER A 336 5.53 0.20 6.31
N PHE A 337 6.62 0.58 5.64
CA PHE A 337 7.87 0.98 6.28
C PHE A 337 7.83 2.49 6.50
N GLY A 338 7.76 2.90 7.76
CA GLY A 338 7.80 4.32 8.14
C GLY A 338 9.24 4.81 8.12
N ALA A 339 9.70 5.35 6.99
CA ALA A 339 11.03 5.92 6.89
C ALA A 339 11.15 7.20 7.74
N ASN A 340 12.22 7.28 8.53
CA ASN A 340 12.64 8.46 9.28
C ASN A 340 14.17 8.54 9.24
N MET A 341 14.68 9.39 8.37
CA MET A 341 16.09 9.49 8.03
C MET A 341 16.84 10.38 9.03
N LEU A 342 16.74 10.01 10.31
CA LEU A 342 17.36 10.70 11.44
C LEU A 342 18.74 10.11 11.73
N SER A 343 19.78 10.92 11.74
CA SER A 343 21.16 10.53 12.08
C SER A 343 21.87 11.61 12.89
N ILE A 344 23.01 11.28 13.46
CA ILE A 344 23.87 12.22 14.16
C ILE A 344 24.78 12.92 13.14
N VAL A 345 24.81 14.23 13.19
CA VAL A 345 25.70 15.11 12.43
C VAL A 345 26.40 16.02 13.43
N ASP A 346 27.70 15.94 13.56
CA ASP A 346 28.50 16.73 14.50
C ASP A 346 27.94 16.71 15.95
N GLY A 347 27.56 15.52 16.42
CA GLY A 347 26.97 15.34 17.74
C GLY A 347 25.52 15.76 17.92
N VAL A 348 24.84 16.24 16.85
CA VAL A 348 23.46 16.72 16.89
C VAL A 348 22.56 15.83 16.02
N PRO A 349 21.41 15.35 16.53
CA PRO A 349 20.46 14.58 15.75
C PRO A 349 19.77 15.47 14.71
N ARG A 350 19.81 15.06 13.43
CA ARG A 350 19.17 15.77 12.31
C ARG A 350 18.41 14.79 11.41
N THR A 351 17.21 15.18 10.99
CA THR A 351 16.48 14.48 9.90
C THR A 351 17.00 15.03 8.58
N LEU A 352 17.54 14.17 7.73
CA LEU A 352 18.23 14.54 6.50
C LEU A 352 17.48 14.05 5.28
N ARG A 353 17.63 14.77 4.17
CA ARG A 353 17.26 14.37 2.83
C ARG A 353 18.28 13.40 2.26
N LEU A 354 17.95 12.73 1.16
CA LEU A 354 18.86 11.79 0.49
C LEU A 354 20.17 12.46 0.06
N ASP A 355 20.11 13.61 -0.60
CA ASP A 355 21.27 14.37 -1.06
C ASP A 355 22.19 14.80 0.09
N GLN A 356 21.61 15.21 1.21
CA GLN A 356 22.38 15.62 2.40
C GLN A 356 23.15 14.44 3.02
N MET A 357 22.52 13.25 3.10
CA MET A 357 23.22 12.05 3.62
C MET A 357 24.39 11.65 2.74
N LEU A 358 24.21 11.68 1.42
CA LEU A 358 25.28 11.37 0.47
C LEU A 358 26.38 12.43 0.49
N ARG A 359 26.03 13.70 0.67
CA ARG A 359 27.00 14.81 0.79
C ARG A 359 27.90 14.62 2.01
N TYR A 360 27.34 14.35 3.18
CA TYR A 360 28.14 14.08 4.39
C TYR A 360 29.05 12.86 4.22
N TYR A 361 28.61 11.85 3.50
CA TYR A 361 29.48 10.72 3.17
C TYR A 361 30.62 11.13 2.24
N VAL A 362 30.37 11.88 1.18
CA VAL A 362 31.40 12.38 0.23
C VAL A 362 32.41 13.27 0.94
N GLU A 363 31.94 14.22 1.75
CA GLU A 363 32.81 15.10 2.55
C GLU A 363 33.70 14.30 3.48
N HIS A 364 33.17 13.30 4.17
CA HIS A 364 33.93 12.39 5.01
C HIS A 364 35.00 11.62 4.21
N GLN A 365 34.66 11.11 3.02
CA GLN A 365 35.63 10.40 2.20
C GLN A 365 36.77 11.32 1.72
N ILE A 366 36.48 12.55 1.34
CA ILE A 366 37.50 13.53 0.99
C ILE A 366 38.43 13.82 2.20
N GLU A 367 37.86 14.01 3.40
CA GLU A 367 38.64 14.19 4.62
C GLU A 367 39.56 13.00 4.89
N VAL A 368 39.05 11.76 4.78
CA VAL A 368 39.83 10.53 4.93
C VAL A 368 40.99 10.48 3.94
N ILE A 369 40.75 10.82 2.66
CA ILE A 369 41.82 10.88 1.65
C ILE A 369 42.86 11.92 1.98
N VAL A 370 42.47 13.13 2.35
CA VAL A 370 43.40 14.20 2.74
C VAL A 370 44.24 13.78 3.95
N ARG A 371 43.65 13.29 5.01
CA ARG A 371 44.33 12.85 6.22
C ARG A 371 45.27 11.68 5.98
N ARG A 372 44.83 10.69 5.20
CA ARG A 372 45.66 9.55 4.77
C ARG A 372 46.86 10.02 3.96
N THR A 373 46.65 10.89 3.00
CA THR A 373 47.70 11.42 2.13
C THR A 373 48.69 12.23 2.92
N GLN A 374 48.26 13.05 3.88
CA GLN A 374 49.16 13.76 4.79
C GLN A 374 50.00 12.83 5.62
N TYR A 375 49.39 11.78 6.19
CA TYR A 375 50.15 10.78 6.99
C TYR A 375 51.21 10.08 6.15
N ARG A 376 50.86 9.66 4.91
CA ARG A 376 51.81 9.02 3.97
C ARG A 376 52.89 9.99 3.53
N LEU A 377 52.59 11.25 3.35
CA LEU A 377 53.56 12.29 3.02
C LEU A 377 54.55 12.46 4.19
N ASP A 378 54.08 12.59 5.42
CA ASP A 378 54.93 12.77 6.58
C ASP A 378 55.90 11.55 6.77
N GLU A 379 55.42 10.34 6.55
CA GLU A 379 56.24 9.15 6.62
C GLU A 379 57.26 9.05 5.45
N ALA A 380 56.84 9.39 4.25
CA ALA A 380 57.70 9.45 3.08
C ALA A 380 58.79 10.53 3.23
N GLU A 381 58.42 11.72 3.73
CA GLU A 381 59.39 12.78 4.00
C GLU A 381 60.41 12.41 5.08
N LYS A 382 60.00 11.76 6.18
CA LYS A 382 60.89 11.20 7.19
C LYS A 382 61.82 10.18 6.57
N ARG A 383 61.34 9.27 5.73
CA ARG A 383 62.19 8.27 5.09
C ARG A 383 63.16 8.88 4.09
N ALA A 384 62.69 9.81 3.24
CA ALA A 384 63.55 10.55 2.29
C ALA A 384 64.63 11.32 3.00
N HIS A 385 64.29 11.94 4.15
CA HIS A 385 65.25 12.69 4.95
C HIS A 385 66.45 11.82 5.39
N ILE A 386 66.13 10.60 5.91
CA ILE A 386 67.19 9.63 6.29
C ILE A 386 67.99 9.19 5.05
N LEU A 387 67.34 8.89 3.92
CA LEU A 387 68.00 8.42 2.72
C LEU A 387 68.93 9.49 2.11
N ARG A 388 68.52 10.75 2.15
CA ARG A 388 69.40 11.88 1.71
C ARG A 388 70.69 11.93 2.53
N GLY A 389 70.64 11.74 3.85
CA GLY A 389 71.82 11.63 4.73
C GLY A 389 72.67 10.44 4.34
N LEU A 390 72.08 9.26 4.14
CA LEU A 390 72.79 8.07 3.71
C LEU A 390 73.48 8.22 2.33
N VAL A 391 72.84 8.87 1.37
CA VAL A 391 73.43 9.15 0.05
C VAL A 391 74.61 10.05 0.17
N LYS A 392 74.55 11.16 0.98
CA LYS A 392 75.70 12.05 1.25
C LYS A 392 76.86 11.27 1.87
N ALA A 393 76.57 10.38 2.79
CA ALA A 393 77.62 9.55 3.45
C ALA A 393 78.25 8.55 2.43
N LEU A 394 77.47 7.99 1.50
CA LEU A 394 77.99 7.08 0.53
C LEU A 394 78.83 7.81 -0.57
N ASP A 395 78.55 9.07 -0.86
CA ASP A 395 79.29 9.91 -1.80
C ASP A 395 80.67 10.27 -1.22
N MET A 396 80.79 10.40 0.12
CA MET A 396 82.03 10.68 0.82
C MET A 396 82.49 9.52 1.77
N LEU A 397 82.39 8.29 1.23
CA LEU A 397 82.49 7.07 2.05
C LEU A 397 83.83 6.93 2.76
N ASP A 398 84.97 7.22 2.07
CA ASP A 398 86.27 7.10 2.61
C ASP A 398 86.51 8.08 3.78
N GLU A 399 86.03 9.30 3.68
CA GLU A 399 86.07 10.32 4.69
C GLU A 399 85.20 9.98 5.90
N VAL A 400 84.05 9.46 5.69
CA VAL A 400 83.08 8.99 6.71
C VAL A 400 83.71 7.85 7.51
N ILE A 401 84.20 6.85 6.82
CA ILE A 401 84.89 5.72 7.51
C ILE A 401 86.14 6.20 8.29
N ALA A 402 86.93 7.06 7.74
CA ALA A 402 88.08 7.60 8.43
C ALA A 402 87.70 8.41 9.67
N LEU A 403 86.66 9.21 9.59
CA LEU A 403 86.07 9.99 10.70
C LEU A 403 85.59 9.07 11.83
N ILE A 404 84.70 8.09 11.48
CA ILE A 404 84.17 7.15 12.46
C ILE A 404 85.31 6.38 13.21
N ARG A 405 86.31 5.91 12.46
CA ARG A 405 87.44 5.15 12.99
C ARG A 405 88.33 5.98 13.95
N ARG A 406 88.44 7.28 13.74
CA ARG A 406 89.27 8.15 14.57
C ARG A 406 88.55 8.73 15.79
N SER A 407 87.21 8.70 15.79
CA SER A 407 86.42 9.24 16.91
C SER A 407 86.48 8.31 18.13
N PRO A 408 86.75 8.78 19.29
CA PRO A 408 86.85 7.99 20.54
C PRO A 408 85.47 7.53 21.04
N THR A 409 84.41 8.31 20.75
CA THR A 409 83.04 8.03 21.21
C THR A 409 82.06 8.17 20.04
N VAL A 410 80.85 7.56 20.17
CA VAL A 410 79.76 7.66 19.19
C VAL A 410 79.27 9.10 19.09
N ASP A 411 79.22 9.85 20.17
CA ASP A 411 78.79 11.25 20.20
C ASP A 411 79.77 12.15 19.47
N GLU A 412 81.09 11.96 19.62
CA GLU A 412 82.11 12.67 18.84
C GLU A 412 82.04 12.32 17.32
N ALA A 413 81.73 11.05 17.02
CA ALA A 413 81.52 10.63 15.62
C ALA A 413 80.27 11.28 15.06
N ARG A 414 79.14 11.39 15.80
CA ARG A 414 77.94 12.09 15.40
C ARG A 414 78.19 13.54 15.06
N GLU A 415 78.80 14.28 16.00
CA GLU A 415 79.14 15.70 15.78
C GLU A 415 80.08 15.89 14.57
N GLY A 416 81.05 15.02 14.42
CA GLY A 416 81.98 15.09 13.27
C GLY A 416 81.27 14.79 11.94
N LEU A 417 80.26 13.89 11.90
CA LEU A 417 79.47 13.62 10.73
C LEU A 417 78.56 14.80 10.38
N LYS A 418 77.98 15.48 11.36
CA LYS A 418 77.19 16.69 11.18
C LYS A 418 77.97 17.81 10.50
N GLU A 419 79.20 18.01 10.98
CA GLU A 419 80.09 19.01 10.36
C GLU A 419 80.61 18.62 8.98
N LEU A 420 80.98 17.34 8.78
CA LEU A 420 81.50 16.83 7.51
C LEU A 420 80.44 16.81 6.35
N LEU A 421 79.26 16.37 6.67
CA LEU A 421 78.22 16.11 5.64
C LEU A 421 77.07 17.13 5.60
N ASP A 422 77.09 18.10 6.52
CA ASP A 422 75.99 19.04 6.77
C ASP A 422 74.65 18.22 6.87
N VAL A 423 74.59 17.39 7.91
CA VAL A 423 73.47 16.54 8.28
C VAL A 423 73.06 16.79 9.75
N ASP A 424 71.79 16.46 10.06
CA ASP A 424 71.31 16.56 11.42
C ASP A 424 71.54 15.29 12.27
N ASP A 425 71.07 15.28 13.52
CA ASP A 425 71.24 14.17 14.46
C ASP A 425 70.60 12.88 13.98
N ILE A 426 69.35 12.96 13.35
CA ILE A 426 68.64 11.82 12.86
C ILE A 426 69.41 11.15 11.70
N GLN A 427 69.91 11.97 10.79
CA GLN A 427 70.71 11.49 9.67
C GLN A 427 72.03 10.93 10.10
N ALA A 428 72.74 11.60 11.02
CA ALA A 428 74.03 11.13 11.60
C ALA A 428 73.84 9.79 12.31
N ASP A 429 72.78 9.62 13.10
CA ASP A 429 72.52 8.35 13.78
C ASP A 429 72.20 7.24 12.78
N ALA A 430 71.44 7.52 11.71
CA ALA A 430 71.14 6.56 10.62
C ALA A 430 72.49 6.15 9.92
N ILE A 431 73.39 7.07 9.66
CA ILE A 431 74.71 6.77 9.10
C ILE A 431 75.52 5.87 10.06
N LEU A 432 75.58 6.17 11.35
CA LEU A 432 76.28 5.38 12.34
C LEU A 432 75.68 3.96 12.53
N ALA A 433 74.39 3.82 12.36
CA ALA A 433 73.65 2.54 12.40
C ALA A 433 73.78 1.74 11.09
N MET A 434 74.39 2.26 10.04
CA MET A 434 74.52 1.63 8.73
C MET A 434 75.37 0.36 8.80
N GLN A 435 74.82 -0.74 8.28
CA GLN A 435 75.53 -2.01 8.23
C GLN A 435 76.58 -2.01 7.12
N LEU A 436 77.72 -2.59 7.36
CA LEU A 436 78.84 -2.67 6.39
C LEU A 436 78.42 -3.30 5.01
N ARG A 437 77.46 -4.20 4.99
CA ARG A 437 76.96 -4.80 3.75
C ARG A 437 76.35 -3.78 2.81
N LYS A 438 75.81 -2.67 3.32
CA LYS A 438 75.20 -1.61 2.51
C LYS A 438 76.24 -0.72 1.79
N LEU A 439 77.56 -0.90 2.06
CA LEU A 439 78.62 -0.25 1.35
C LEU A 439 78.98 -0.89 0.00
N ALA A 440 78.42 -2.08 -0.27
CA ALA A 440 78.54 -2.75 -1.60
C ALA A 440 77.91 -1.93 -2.69
N ALA A 441 78.53 -1.90 -3.92
CA ALA A 441 78.05 -1.08 -5.04
C ALA A 441 76.59 -1.30 -5.39
N LEU A 442 76.11 -2.56 -5.37
CA LEU A 442 74.72 -2.90 -5.63
C LEU A 442 73.75 -2.37 -4.54
N GLU A 443 74.12 -2.37 -3.29
CA GLU A 443 73.31 -1.88 -2.21
C GLU A 443 73.25 -0.36 -2.18
N ARG A 444 74.33 0.31 -2.58
CA ARG A 444 74.38 1.76 -2.77
C ARG A 444 73.36 2.19 -3.85
N GLN A 445 73.35 1.50 -5.00
CA GLN A 445 72.39 1.80 -6.06
C GLN A 445 70.93 1.65 -5.57
N LYS A 446 70.63 0.63 -4.79
CA LYS A 446 69.31 0.46 -4.19
C LYS A 446 68.88 1.63 -3.31
N ILE A 447 69.78 2.21 -2.52
CA ILE A 447 69.48 3.38 -1.69
C ILE A 447 69.18 4.61 -2.56
N ILE A 448 69.92 4.79 -3.65
CA ILE A 448 69.68 5.90 -4.60
C ILE A 448 68.35 5.69 -5.33
N ASP A 449 68.07 4.48 -5.80
CA ASP A 449 66.81 4.15 -6.47
C ASP A 449 65.59 4.31 -5.52
N GLU A 450 65.72 3.86 -4.24
CA GLU A 450 64.71 4.03 -3.22
C GLU A 450 64.42 5.51 -2.93
N LEU A 451 65.48 6.35 -2.84
CA LEU A 451 65.30 7.80 -2.66
C LEU A 451 64.55 8.43 -3.84
N ALA A 452 64.97 8.07 -5.07
CA ALA A 452 64.31 8.61 -6.29
C ALA A 452 62.83 8.18 -6.39
N GLU A 453 62.47 6.96 -5.91
CA GLU A 453 61.13 6.48 -5.87
C GLU A 453 60.28 7.26 -4.83
N ILE A 454 60.79 7.41 -3.61
CA ILE A 454 60.12 8.16 -2.53
C ILE A 454 59.97 9.64 -2.88
N GLU A 455 60.94 10.25 -3.57
CA GLU A 455 60.80 11.65 -4.00
C GLU A 455 59.71 11.83 -5.06
N ARG A 456 59.48 10.84 -5.93
CA ARG A 456 58.35 10.85 -6.86
C ARG A 456 57.03 10.66 -6.12
N GLU A 457 57.00 9.75 -5.12
CA GLU A 457 55.85 9.57 -4.25
C GLU A 457 55.50 10.86 -3.48
N ILE A 458 56.47 11.54 -2.87
CA ILE A 458 56.30 12.82 -2.19
C ILE A 458 55.70 13.88 -3.14
N ALA A 459 56.20 13.94 -4.39
CA ALA A 459 55.67 14.89 -5.37
C ALA A 459 54.21 14.59 -5.71
N ASP A 460 53.85 13.32 -5.87
CA ASP A 460 52.46 12.89 -6.14
C ASP A 460 51.55 13.15 -4.92
N LEU A 461 51.96 12.80 -3.70
CA LEU A 461 51.19 13.07 -2.47
C LEU A 461 50.96 14.56 -2.27
N LYS A 462 51.94 15.44 -2.54
CA LYS A 462 51.76 16.90 -2.51
C LYS A 462 50.79 17.40 -3.55
N ASP A 463 50.79 16.83 -4.74
CA ASP A 463 49.88 17.15 -5.79
C ASP A 463 48.43 16.75 -5.43
N ILE A 464 48.21 15.58 -4.81
CA ILE A 464 46.89 15.17 -4.29
C ILE A 464 46.38 16.15 -3.23
N LEU A 465 47.24 16.58 -2.28
CA LEU A 465 46.85 17.55 -1.22
C LEU A 465 46.48 18.93 -1.81
N ALA A 466 47.16 19.33 -2.89
CA ALA A 466 46.96 20.65 -3.50
C ALA A 466 45.72 20.74 -4.42
N ARG A 467 45.16 19.60 -4.87
CA ARG A 467 44.09 19.59 -5.89
C ARG A 467 42.92 18.78 -5.43
N GLU A 468 41.82 19.43 -5.10
CA GLU A 468 40.55 18.82 -4.71
C GLU A 468 40.00 17.89 -5.78
N GLU A 469 40.17 18.22 -7.05
CA GLU A 469 39.74 17.38 -8.17
C GLU A 469 40.41 15.99 -8.13
N ARG A 470 41.71 15.91 -7.78
CA ARG A 470 42.38 14.62 -7.59
C ARG A 470 41.85 13.86 -6.40
N GLN A 471 41.50 14.55 -5.31
CA GLN A 471 40.93 13.92 -4.12
C GLN A 471 39.60 13.29 -4.46
N ARG A 472 38.70 14.01 -5.17
CA ARG A 472 37.43 13.48 -5.69
C ARG A 472 37.63 12.30 -6.63
N GLN A 473 38.60 12.36 -7.53
CA GLN A 473 38.90 11.24 -8.43
C GLN A 473 39.32 9.99 -7.66
N ILE A 474 40.12 10.12 -6.60
CA ILE A 474 40.52 8.98 -5.73
C ILE A 474 39.30 8.36 -5.05
N VAL A 475 38.39 9.18 -4.52
CA VAL A 475 37.14 8.69 -3.92
C VAL A 475 36.32 7.92 -4.97
N HIS A 476 36.20 8.48 -6.19
CA HIS A 476 35.50 7.84 -7.30
C HIS A 476 36.11 6.46 -7.64
N ASP A 477 37.42 6.40 -7.84
CA ASP A 477 38.12 5.18 -8.26
C ASP A 477 38.06 4.09 -7.17
N GLU A 478 38.22 4.47 -5.91
CA GLU A 478 38.14 3.56 -4.77
C GLU A 478 36.72 3.01 -4.57
N LEU A 479 35.70 3.84 -4.77
CA LEU A 479 34.30 3.39 -4.73
C LEU A 479 33.98 2.49 -5.95
N ALA A 480 34.53 2.80 -7.14
CA ALA A 480 34.35 1.97 -8.32
C ALA A 480 34.92 0.56 -8.13
N GLU A 481 36.12 0.43 -7.53
CA GLU A 481 36.72 -0.87 -7.18
C GLU A 481 35.80 -1.67 -6.24
N ILE A 482 35.16 -1.00 -5.28
CA ILE A 482 34.24 -1.64 -4.32
C ILE A 482 32.95 -2.07 -5.01
N VAL A 483 32.41 -1.25 -5.89
CA VAL A 483 31.19 -1.55 -6.66
C VAL A 483 31.43 -2.73 -7.61
N ASP A 484 32.56 -2.77 -8.31
CA ASP A 484 32.92 -3.89 -9.18
C ASP A 484 33.00 -5.22 -8.41
N LYS A 485 33.44 -5.18 -7.16
CA LYS A 485 33.65 -6.38 -6.33
C LYS A 485 32.41 -6.81 -5.53
N TYR A 486 31.59 -5.87 -5.09
CA TYR A 486 30.47 -6.14 -4.14
C TYR A 486 29.11 -5.67 -4.64
N GLY A 487 29.06 -4.93 -5.74
CA GLY A 487 27.79 -4.51 -6.37
C GLY A 487 26.98 -5.71 -6.82
N ASP A 488 25.69 -5.67 -6.63
CA ASP A 488 24.73 -6.68 -7.03
C ASP A 488 23.44 -6.05 -7.60
N GLU A 489 22.61 -6.88 -8.22
CA GLU A 489 21.32 -6.43 -8.74
C GLU A 489 20.35 -6.06 -7.61
N ARG A 490 19.42 -5.16 -7.93
CA ARG A 490 18.31 -4.81 -7.05
C ARG A 490 17.47 -6.05 -6.74
N ARG A 491 17.14 -6.25 -5.47
CA ARG A 491 16.29 -7.35 -4.99
C ARG A 491 14.82 -6.96 -4.91
N THR A 492 14.53 -5.73 -4.46
CA THR A 492 13.16 -5.24 -4.27
C THR A 492 12.64 -4.60 -5.55
N GLU A 493 11.54 -5.09 -6.09
CA GLU A 493 10.88 -4.53 -7.26
C GLU A 493 9.95 -3.37 -6.86
N ILE A 494 9.93 -2.29 -7.65
CA ILE A 494 9.03 -1.14 -7.46
C ILE A 494 7.95 -1.23 -8.51
N ILE A 495 6.70 -1.43 -8.08
CA ILE A 495 5.53 -1.55 -8.95
C ILE A 495 4.66 -0.29 -8.86
N PRO A 496 3.94 0.07 -9.93
CA PRO A 496 3.00 1.20 -9.88
C PRO A 496 1.98 1.05 -8.76
N ALA A 497 1.49 2.16 -8.23
CA ALA A 497 0.40 2.15 -7.29
C ALA A 497 -0.84 1.56 -7.98
N THR A 498 -1.12 0.29 -7.73
CA THR A 498 -2.48 -0.22 -7.94
C THR A 498 -3.34 0.45 -6.86
N GLY A 499 -4.48 1.04 -7.24
CA GLY A 499 -5.38 1.73 -6.30
C GLY A 499 -5.55 0.96 -4.99
N ASP A 500 -5.86 1.65 -3.92
CA ASP A 500 -6.10 0.99 -2.63
C ASP A 500 -7.15 -0.10 -2.82
N VAL A 501 -6.93 -1.26 -2.19
CA VAL A 501 -7.93 -2.33 -2.16
C VAL A 501 -9.18 -1.76 -1.51
N THR A 502 -10.21 -1.55 -2.31
CA THR A 502 -11.50 -1.03 -1.85
C THR A 502 -12.28 -2.14 -1.14
N ASP A 503 -13.27 -1.77 -0.35
CA ASP A 503 -14.15 -2.78 0.29
C ASP A 503 -14.85 -3.64 -0.78
N GLU A 504 -15.09 -3.10 -1.95
CA GLU A 504 -15.67 -3.79 -3.10
C GLU A 504 -14.75 -4.90 -3.66
N ASP A 505 -13.42 -4.68 -3.68
CA ASP A 505 -12.43 -5.68 -4.12
C ASP A 505 -12.33 -6.91 -3.19
N LEU A 506 -12.89 -6.80 -1.98
CA LEU A 506 -12.91 -7.88 -0.99
C LEU A 506 -14.15 -8.77 -1.13
N ILE A 507 -15.09 -8.40 -1.98
CA ILE A 507 -16.37 -9.09 -2.16
C ILE A 507 -16.31 -9.88 -3.47
N ALA A 508 -16.67 -11.16 -3.41
CA ALA A 508 -16.73 -11.98 -4.59
C ALA A 508 -17.85 -11.48 -5.54
N ARG A 509 -17.57 -11.42 -6.84
CA ARG A 509 -18.61 -11.25 -7.85
C ARG A 509 -19.37 -12.56 -7.98
N GLU A 510 -20.61 -12.57 -7.51
CA GLU A 510 -21.53 -13.71 -7.56
C GLU A 510 -22.84 -13.25 -8.17
N ASN A 511 -23.54 -14.17 -8.83
CA ASN A 511 -24.90 -13.91 -9.33
C ASN A 511 -25.89 -14.11 -8.20
N VAL A 512 -26.74 -13.11 -8.00
CA VAL A 512 -27.73 -13.10 -6.93
C VAL A 512 -29.10 -12.71 -7.49
N VAL A 513 -30.14 -13.21 -6.84
CA VAL A 513 -31.52 -12.79 -7.05
C VAL A 513 -31.84 -11.73 -5.99
N VAL A 514 -32.26 -10.57 -6.44
CA VAL A 514 -32.77 -9.51 -5.54
C VAL A 514 -34.29 -9.60 -5.52
N THR A 515 -34.85 -9.63 -4.32
CA THR A 515 -36.29 -9.62 -4.10
C THR A 515 -36.68 -8.42 -3.25
N ILE A 516 -37.60 -7.58 -3.71
CA ILE A 516 -38.10 -6.40 -2.98
C ILE A 516 -39.64 -6.47 -2.98
N THR A 517 -40.24 -6.35 -1.78
CA THR A 517 -41.67 -6.43 -1.59
C THR A 517 -42.35 -5.06 -1.68
N SER A 518 -43.66 -5.02 -1.89
CA SER A 518 -44.43 -3.79 -1.90
C SER A 518 -44.38 -3.01 -0.60
N THR A 519 -44.17 -3.69 0.53
CA THR A 519 -44.01 -3.05 1.86
C THR A 519 -42.57 -2.64 2.16
N GLY A 520 -41.62 -2.84 1.22
CA GLY A 520 -40.24 -2.38 1.33
C GLY A 520 -39.26 -3.34 2.01
N TYR A 521 -39.57 -4.64 2.10
CA TYR A 521 -38.61 -5.65 2.53
C TYR A 521 -37.72 -6.05 1.34
N ALA A 522 -36.42 -6.08 1.54
CA ALA A 522 -35.45 -6.45 0.51
C ALA A 522 -34.51 -7.54 1.02
N LYS A 523 -34.10 -8.40 0.10
CA LYS A 523 -33.05 -9.42 0.32
C LYS A 523 -32.33 -9.72 -0.97
N ARG A 524 -31.13 -10.32 -0.85
CA ARG A 524 -30.46 -11.03 -1.94
C ARG A 524 -30.38 -12.54 -1.62
N THR A 525 -30.50 -13.36 -2.62
CA THR A 525 -30.39 -14.82 -2.51
C THR A 525 -29.45 -15.30 -3.60
N LYS A 526 -28.54 -16.25 -3.27
CA LYS A 526 -27.64 -16.84 -4.28
C LYS A 526 -28.47 -17.56 -5.34
N VAL A 527 -28.16 -17.32 -6.61
CA VAL A 527 -28.84 -17.96 -7.77
C VAL A 527 -28.83 -19.49 -7.66
N ASP A 528 -27.75 -20.07 -7.12
CA ASP A 528 -27.66 -21.51 -6.87
C ASP A 528 -28.78 -22.10 -6.01
N SER A 529 -29.44 -21.29 -5.19
CA SER A 529 -30.61 -21.70 -4.39
C SER A 529 -31.87 -21.97 -5.23
N TYR A 530 -31.88 -21.56 -6.50
CA TYR A 530 -32.97 -21.73 -7.45
C TYR A 530 -32.78 -22.94 -8.38
N LYS A 531 -31.70 -23.72 -8.22
CA LYS A 531 -31.47 -24.96 -9.00
C LYS A 531 -32.68 -25.90 -8.91
N ALA A 532 -33.19 -26.32 -10.05
CA ALA A 532 -34.38 -27.16 -10.17
C ALA A 532 -34.23 -28.50 -9.37
N GLN A 533 -35.21 -28.81 -8.56
CA GLN A 533 -35.30 -30.11 -7.89
C GLN A 533 -35.74 -31.20 -8.91
N LYS A 534 -35.20 -32.41 -8.75
CA LYS A 534 -35.60 -33.58 -9.57
C LYS A 534 -37.11 -33.81 -9.49
N ARG A 535 -37.69 -34.33 -10.57
CA ARG A 535 -39.14 -34.71 -10.68
C ARG A 535 -39.71 -35.31 -9.38
N GLY A 536 -40.78 -34.66 -8.85
CA GLY A 536 -41.52 -35.13 -7.65
C GLY A 536 -41.39 -34.18 -6.44
N GLY A 537 -40.68 -33.07 -6.53
CA GLY A 537 -40.60 -32.03 -5.46
C GLY A 537 -41.92 -31.22 -5.40
N LYS A 538 -42.36 -30.88 -4.19
CA LYS A 538 -43.41 -29.86 -3.98
C LYS A 538 -42.78 -28.51 -4.27
N GLY A 539 -43.40 -27.68 -5.10
CA GLY A 539 -42.95 -26.33 -5.37
C GLY A 539 -42.64 -25.57 -4.06
N VAL A 540 -41.54 -24.83 -4.03
CA VAL A 540 -41.13 -24.06 -2.87
C VAL A 540 -41.58 -22.61 -3.09
N ARG A 541 -42.32 -22.03 -2.14
CA ARG A 541 -42.76 -20.62 -2.20
C ARG A 541 -41.51 -19.71 -2.06
N GLY A 542 -41.50 -18.60 -2.80
CA GLY A 542 -40.38 -17.68 -2.93
C GLY A 542 -40.02 -16.88 -1.66
N ALA A 543 -41.03 -16.53 -0.84
CA ALA A 543 -40.82 -15.87 0.47
C ALA A 543 -42.02 -16.11 1.38
N GLU A 544 -41.81 -16.18 2.72
CA GLU A 544 -42.90 -16.07 3.71
C GLU A 544 -43.31 -14.60 3.83
N LEU A 545 -44.26 -14.17 2.99
CA LEU A 545 -44.83 -12.83 3.03
C LEU A 545 -45.90 -12.71 4.11
N LYS A 546 -46.15 -11.49 4.61
CA LYS A 546 -47.36 -11.16 5.34
C LYS A 546 -48.55 -11.32 4.41
N GLN A 547 -49.76 -11.49 4.97
CA GLN A 547 -50.98 -11.78 4.24
C GLN A 547 -51.32 -10.72 3.18
N ASP A 548 -50.74 -9.51 3.28
CA ASP A 548 -51.00 -8.32 2.43
C ASP A 548 -49.75 -7.77 1.71
N ASP A 549 -48.65 -8.57 1.64
CA ASP A 549 -47.42 -8.14 0.95
C ASP A 549 -47.18 -9.01 -0.29
N ILE A 550 -46.67 -8.40 -1.37
CA ILE A 550 -46.31 -9.09 -2.60
C ILE A 550 -44.89 -8.74 -3.03
N VAL A 551 -44.24 -9.60 -3.79
CA VAL A 551 -42.98 -9.31 -4.44
C VAL A 551 -43.27 -8.31 -5.58
N LYS A 552 -42.69 -7.11 -5.48
CA LYS A 552 -42.85 -6.06 -6.48
C LYS A 552 -41.69 -6.02 -7.46
N ASN A 553 -40.48 -6.32 -6.99
CA ASN A 553 -39.30 -6.39 -7.84
C ASN A 553 -38.58 -7.72 -7.58
N PHE A 554 -38.32 -8.46 -8.65
CA PHE A 554 -37.57 -9.72 -8.65
C PHE A 554 -36.68 -9.71 -9.89
N PHE A 555 -35.37 -9.71 -9.70
CA PHE A 555 -34.45 -9.69 -10.84
C PHE A 555 -33.12 -10.34 -10.47
N VAL A 556 -32.42 -10.88 -11.47
CA VAL A 556 -31.08 -11.46 -11.38
C VAL A 556 -30.06 -10.38 -11.67
N CYS A 557 -29.05 -10.26 -10.81
CA CYS A 557 -27.99 -9.28 -10.95
C CYS A 557 -26.68 -9.81 -10.40
N SER A 558 -25.58 -9.09 -10.67
CA SER A 558 -24.29 -9.31 -9.99
C SER A 558 -24.34 -8.67 -8.60
N THR A 559 -23.59 -9.25 -7.63
CA THR A 559 -23.35 -8.61 -6.33
C THR A 559 -22.85 -7.18 -6.44
N HIS A 560 -22.18 -6.82 -7.54
CA HIS A 560 -21.58 -5.51 -7.78
C HIS A 560 -22.48 -4.53 -8.56
N ASP A 561 -23.68 -4.93 -8.96
CA ASP A 561 -24.63 -4.06 -9.65
C ASP A 561 -25.21 -3.02 -8.69
N TRP A 562 -25.57 -1.85 -9.23
CA TRP A 562 -26.24 -0.80 -8.48
C TRP A 562 -27.74 -1.02 -8.46
N ILE A 563 -28.34 -0.78 -7.30
CA ILE A 563 -29.80 -0.75 -7.12
C ILE A 563 -30.17 0.66 -6.69
N LEU A 564 -30.96 1.33 -7.53
CA LEU A 564 -31.43 2.68 -7.32
C LEU A 564 -32.85 2.67 -6.76
N PHE A 565 -33.05 3.27 -5.59
CA PHE A 565 -34.35 3.37 -4.92
C PHE A 565 -34.87 4.80 -5.06
N PHE A 566 -35.86 4.99 -5.88
CA PHE A 566 -36.56 6.27 -6.04
C PHE A 566 -37.70 6.35 -5.05
N THR A 567 -37.84 7.49 -4.35
CA THR A 567 -38.83 7.66 -3.29
C THR A 567 -39.91 8.67 -3.70
N ASN A 568 -41.07 8.58 -3.04
CA ASN A 568 -42.21 9.52 -3.22
C ASN A 568 -41.82 10.98 -2.95
N PHE A 569 -40.72 11.24 -2.22
CA PHE A 569 -40.17 12.58 -1.94
C PHE A 569 -39.27 13.11 -3.06
N GLY A 570 -39.20 12.40 -4.20
CA GLY A 570 -38.39 12.79 -5.35
C GLY A 570 -36.88 12.66 -5.08
N ARG A 571 -36.48 11.74 -4.22
CA ARG A 571 -35.11 11.41 -3.91
C ARG A 571 -34.72 10.07 -4.51
N VAL A 572 -33.44 9.86 -4.75
CA VAL A 572 -32.87 8.58 -5.11
C VAL A 572 -31.79 8.19 -4.14
N TYR A 573 -31.84 6.97 -3.65
CA TYR A 573 -30.82 6.30 -2.85
C TYR A 573 -30.24 5.18 -3.69
N ARG A 574 -28.99 4.81 -3.41
CA ARG A 574 -28.31 3.73 -4.13
C ARG A 574 -27.63 2.78 -3.16
N LEU A 575 -27.67 1.51 -3.48
CA LEU A 575 -26.91 0.45 -2.82
C LEU A 575 -26.28 -0.45 -3.90
N LYS A 576 -25.16 -1.06 -3.57
CA LYS A 576 -24.68 -2.23 -4.30
C LYS A 576 -25.51 -3.46 -3.89
N ALA A 577 -25.73 -4.39 -4.79
CA ALA A 577 -26.51 -5.59 -4.49
C ALA A 577 -25.90 -6.39 -3.32
N TYR A 578 -24.57 -6.36 -3.13
CA TYR A 578 -23.90 -7.00 -1.99
C TYR A 578 -24.23 -6.37 -0.62
N GLU A 579 -24.69 -5.13 -0.57
CA GLU A 579 -25.08 -4.43 0.67
C GLU A 579 -26.47 -4.88 1.15
N LEU A 580 -27.27 -5.50 0.28
CA LEU A 580 -28.53 -6.09 0.71
C LEU A 580 -28.29 -7.33 1.57
N PRO A 581 -29.16 -7.57 2.58
CA PRO A 581 -29.03 -8.72 3.47
C PRO A 581 -29.17 -10.03 2.68
N GLU A 582 -28.22 -10.94 2.90
CA GLU A 582 -28.30 -12.30 2.34
C GLU A 582 -29.33 -13.13 3.09
N GLY A 583 -30.19 -13.79 2.36
CA GLY A 583 -31.22 -14.63 2.92
C GLY A 583 -31.54 -15.82 2.03
N GLY A 584 -31.98 -16.91 2.65
CA GLY A 584 -32.51 -18.03 1.90
C GLY A 584 -33.80 -17.67 1.14
N ARG A 585 -34.21 -18.56 0.20
CA ARG A 585 -35.40 -18.34 -0.65
C ARG A 585 -36.66 -18.00 0.15
N ALA A 586 -36.92 -18.66 1.29
CA ALA A 586 -38.06 -18.42 2.16
C ALA A 586 -37.90 -17.25 3.16
N ALA A 587 -36.71 -16.69 3.30
CA ALA A 587 -36.45 -15.60 4.24
C ALA A 587 -37.18 -14.31 3.82
N ARG A 588 -37.71 -13.55 4.80
CA ARG A 588 -38.43 -12.30 4.55
C ARG A 588 -37.53 -11.15 4.09
N GLY A 589 -36.21 -11.17 4.48
CA GLY A 589 -35.31 -10.04 4.27
C GLY A 589 -35.43 -8.96 5.34
N GLN A 590 -34.91 -7.78 5.08
CA GLN A 590 -34.87 -6.63 5.96
C GLN A 590 -35.57 -5.43 5.30
N HIS A 591 -36.22 -4.61 6.09
CA HIS A 591 -36.87 -3.41 5.57
C HIS A 591 -35.81 -2.38 5.12
N VAL A 592 -35.94 -1.83 3.93
CA VAL A 592 -34.95 -0.91 3.31
C VAL A 592 -34.73 0.35 4.10
N ALA A 593 -35.68 0.83 4.91
CA ALA A 593 -35.49 1.94 5.82
C ALA A 593 -34.45 1.67 6.93
N ASN A 594 -34.02 0.42 7.14
CA ASN A 594 -32.90 0.08 8.01
C ASN A 594 -31.56 0.12 7.30
N LEU A 595 -31.56 0.18 5.98
CA LEU A 595 -30.38 0.21 5.12
C LEU A 595 -30.12 1.59 4.52
N LEU A 596 -31.21 2.38 4.35
CA LEU A 596 -31.21 3.69 3.70
C LEU A 596 -31.73 4.73 4.70
N GLU A 597 -31.17 5.93 4.67
CA GLU A 597 -31.54 7.03 5.55
C GLU A 597 -32.85 7.71 5.07
N PHE A 598 -33.97 6.96 5.07
CA PHE A 598 -35.26 7.48 4.69
C PHE A 598 -35.76 8.50 5.70
N GLN A 599 -36.43 9.53 5.21
CA GLN A 599 -37.17 10.50 6.02
C GLN A 599 -38.49 9.89 6.53
N PRO A 600 -39.10 10.44 7.61
CA PRO A 600 -40.42 10.00 8.02
C PRO A 600 -41.42 10.11 6.85
N GLU A 601 -42.29 9.10 6.68
CA GLU A 601 -43.30 8.97 5.59
C GLU A 601 -42.67 8.80 4.18
N GLU A 602 -41.36 8.67 4.03
CA GLU A 602 -40.71 8.39 2.76
C GLU A 602 -40.91 6.89 2.37
N LYS A 603 -41.35 6.64 1.16
CA LYS A 603 -41.66 5.30 0.63
C LYS A 603 -41.02 5.11 -0.74
N ILE A 604 -40.72 3.86 -1.08
CA ILE A 604 -40.22 3.50 -2.39
C ILE A 604 -41.33 3.75 -3.42
N ALA A 605 -41.06 4.55 -4.43
CA ALA A 605 -41.90 4.73 -5.60
C ALA A 605 -41.51 3.75 -6.73
N GLN A 606 -40.19 3.64 -7.00
CA GLN A 606 -39.63 2.76 -8.02
C GLN A 606 -38.25 2.25 -7.65
N VAL A 607 -37.89 1.06 -8.15
CA VAL A 607 -36.55 0.48 -8.04
C VAL A 607 -36.04 0.19 -9.44
N ILE A 608 -34.77 0.54 -9.69
CA ILE A 608 -34.08 0.30 -10.96
C ILE A 608 -32.74 -0.34 -10.67
N GLN A 609 -32.42 -1.44 -11.35
CA GLN A 609 -31.10 -2.07 -11.33
C GLN A 609 -30.30 -1.60 -12.54
N ILE A 610 -29.02 -1.27 -12.34
CA ILE A 610 -28.07 -0.92 -13.38
C ILE A 610 -26.69 -1.56 -13.08
N GLN A 611 -25.97 -1.94 -14.13
CA GLN A 611 -24.56 -2.36 -14.00
C GLN A 611 -23.64 -1.14 -13.87
N SER A 612 -23.91 -0.14 -14.73
CA SER A 612 -23.20 1.13 -14.75
C SER A 612 -24.16 2.29 -15.03
N TYR A 613 -23.71 3.51 -14.79
CA TYR A 613 -24.49 4.70 -15.16
C TYR A 613 -24.50 4.99 -16.67
N GLU A 614 -23.87 4.15 -17.48
CA GLU A 614 -23.85 4.20 -18.95
C GLU A 614 -24.86 3.20 -19.58
N ASP A 615 -25.57 2.40 -18.76
CA ASP A 615 -26.50 1.36 -19.21
C ASP A 615 -27.68 1.90 -20.04
N ALA A 616 -28.07 3.14 -19.79
CA ALA A 616 -29.06 3.86 -20.59
C ALA A 616 -28.68 5.35 -20.69
N PRO A 617 -29.00 6.01 -21.79
CA PRO A 617 -28.65 7.43 -21.94
C PRO A 617 -29.44 8.33 -20.99
N TYR A 618 -30.68 7.97 -20.67
CA TYR A 618 -31.57 8.82 -19.92
C TYR A 618 -32.43 8.07 -18.91
N LEU A 619 -32.86 8.83 -17.89
CA LEU A 619 -33.86 8.47 -16.90
C LEU A 619 -35.04 9.43 -17.01
N VAL A 620 -36.26 8.92 -17.04
CA VAL A 620 -37.49 9.71 -17.00
C VAL A 620 -38.16 9.51 -15.63
N LEU A 621 -38.58 10.61 -15.03
CA LEU A 621 -39.32 10.67 -13.77
C LEU A 621 -40.70 11.29 -14.00
N ALA A 622 -41.72 10.77 -13.29
CA ALA A 622 -43.08 11.30 -13.36
C ALA A 622 -43.64 11.57 -11.95
N THR A 623 -44.34 12.70 -11.79
CA THR A 623 -44.96 13.09 -10.52
C THR A 623 -46.47 12.99 -10.56
N GLN A 624 -47.11 12.87 -9.41
CA GLN A 624 -48.56 12.75 -9.25
C GLN A 624 -49.33 13.92 -9.86
N GLN A 625 -48.77 15.13 -9.85
CA GLN A 625 -49.37 16.31 -10.51
C GLN A 625 -49.13 16.37 -12.02
N GLY A 626 -48.64 15.27 -12.63
CA GLY A 626 -48.47 15.11 -14.09
C GLY A 626 -47.26 15.83 -14.65
N ARG A 627 -46.25 16.10 -13.88
CA ARG A 627 -44.97 16.58 -14.39
C ARG A 627 -44.08 15.40 -14.79
N VAL A 628 -43.28 15.61 -15.83
CA VAL A 628 -42.29 14.64 -16.31
C VAL A 628 -40.94 15.32 -16.48
N LYS A 629 -39.88 14.55 -16.31
CA LYS A 629 -38.53 15.04 -16.42
C LYS A 629 -37.61 13.97 -17.01
N LYS A 630 -36.88 14.30 -18.11
CA LYS A 630 -35.80 13.48 -18.65
C LYS A 630 -34.47 14.06 -18.17
N SER A 631 -33.57 13.25 -17.63
CA SER A 631 -32.20 13.61 -17.20
C SER A 631 -31.23 12.55 -17.70
N ARG A 632 -29.94 12.88 -17.85
CA ARG A 632 -28.93 11.88 -18.14
C ARG A 632 -28.79 10.96 -16.94
N LEU A 633 -28.63 9.65 -17.15
CA LEU A 633 -28.46 8.71 -16.08
C LEU A 633 -27.16 9.00 -15.28
N THR A 634 -26.11 9.44 -15.97
CA THR A 634 -24.84 9.85 -15.37
C THR A 634 -24.94 11.02 -14.35
N ASP A 635 -25.99 11.85 -14.46
CA ASP A 635 -26.22 12.94 -13.49
C ASP A 635 -26.57 12.43 -12.08
N TYR A 636 -26.88 11.14 -11.94
CA TYR A 636 -27.22 10.48 -10.68
C TYR A 636 -26.03 9.74 -10.05
N GLU A 637 -24.89 9.71 -10.71
CA GLU A 637 -23.66 9.19 -10.14
C GLU A 637 -23.14 10.10 -9.02
N SER A 638 -23.07 9.59 -7.80
CA SER A 638 -22.58 10.35 -6.64
C SER A 638 -22.12 9.44 -5.52
N ALA A 639 -21.09 9.88 -4.80
CA ALA A 639 -20.56 9.18 -3.64
C ALA A 639 -21.39 9.39 -2.33
N ARG A 640 -22.49 10.13 -2.36
CA ARG A 640 -23.26 10.48 -1.14
C ARG A 640 -24.25 9.37 -0.77
N SER A 641 -24.19 8.87 0.47
CA SER A 641 -25.11 7.87 1.02
C SER A 641 -26.47 8.44 1.45
N ALA A 642 -26.53 9.71 1.82
CA ALA A 642 -27.73 10.38 2.37
C ALA A 642 -28.85 10.68 1.34
N GLY A 643 -28.83 10.01 0.18
CA GLY A 643 -29.76 10.21 -0.91
C GLY A 643 -29.57 11.53 -1.68
N LEU A 644 -29.93 11.52 -2.95
CA LEU A 644 -29.85 12.67 -3.86
C LEU A 644 -31.26 13.16 -4.21
N ILE A 645 -31.42 14.47 -4.40
CA ILE A 645 -32.63 15.01 -5.04
C ILE A 645 -32.64 14.53 -6.49
N ALA A 646 -33.62 13.70 -6.83
CA ALA A 646 -33.83 13.21 -8.19
C ALA A 646 -34.72 14.16 -9.02
N ILE A 647 -35.69 14.80 -8.37
CA ILE A 647 -36.58 15.81 -8.94
C ILE A 647 -37.00 16.77 -7.82
N ASN A 648 -37.11 18.05 -8.11
CA ASN A 648 -37.72 19.01 -7.16
C ASN A 648 -39.24 18.93 -7.31
N LEU A 649 -39.94 18.50 -6.27
CA LEU A 649 -41.39 18.39 -6.23
C LEU A 649 -42.02 19.75 -5.89
N ASN A 650 -43.17 20.03 -6.45
CA ASN A 650 -44.03 21.12 -6.01
C ASN A 650 -44.69 20.77 -4.67
N GLU A 651 -45.28 21.76 -4.00
CA GLU A 651 -46.00 21.53 -2.75
C GLU A 651 -47.19 20.57 -2.98
N GLY A 652 -47.26 19.53 -2.14
CA GLY A 652 -48.29 18.48 -2.25
C GLY A 652 -48.15 17.53 -3.44
N ASP A 653 -47.01 17.52 -4.14
CA ASP A 653 -46.69 16.57 -5.21
C ASP A 653 -45.88 15.39 -4.71
N ALA A 654 -45.93 14.28 -5.39
CA ALA A 654 -45.12 13.10 -5.07
C ALA A 654 -44.57 12.46 -6.38
N LEU A 655 -43.36 11.87 -6.30
CA LEU A 655 -42.86 11.04 -7.37
C LEU A 655 -43.63 9.72 -7.40
N ILE A 656 -44.09 9.30 -8.57
CA ILE A 656 -44.84 8.04 -8.75
C ILE A 656 -44.12 7.03 -9.62
N GLY A 657 -43.18 7.45 -10.46
CA GLY A 657 -42.49 6.53 -11.37
C GLY A 657 -41.12 7.05 -11.80
N ALA A 658 -40.24 6.11 -12.10
CA ALA A 658 -38.92 6.32 -12.66
C ALA A 658 -38.63 5.18 -13.65
N GLN A 659 -38.19 5.47 -14.87
CA GLN A 659 -37.84 4.48 -15.86
C GLN A 659 -36.65 4.92 -16.71
N LEU A 660 -35.82 3.94 -17.10
CA LEU A 660 -34.76 4.15 -18.07
C LEU A 660 -35.39 4.31 -19.46
N VAL A 661 -34.85 5.21 -20.26
CA VAL A 661 -35.33 5.45 -21.60
C VAL A 661 -34.16 5.72 -22.56
N SER A 662 -34.37 5.30 -23.80
CA SER A 662 -33.54 5.63 -24.94
C SER A 662 -34.18 6.77 -25.78
N GLU A 663 -33.44 7.29 -26.73
CA GLU A 663 -34.00 8.30 -27.63
C GLU A 663 -34.98 7.64 -28.62
N GLY A 664 -36.20 8.13 -28.62
CA GLY A 664 -37.24 7.58 -29.50
C GLY A 664 -38.27 6.70 -28.80
N ASP A 665 -38.03 6.31 -27.53
CA ASP A 665 -39.01 5.54 -26.75
C ASP A 665 -40.29 6.34 -26.49
N ASP A 666 -41.43 5.65 -26.47
CA ASP A 666 -42.72 6.24 -26.18
C ASP A 666 -43.10 6.10 -24.70
N ILE A 667 -43.53 7.20 -24.14
CA ILE A 667 -44.02 7.28 -22.75
C ILE A 667 -45.54 7.38 -22.75
N LEU A 668 -46.17 6.49 -21.98
CA LEU A 668 -47.59 6.51 -21.72
C LEU A 668 -47.88 6.92 -20.28
N LEU A 669 -48.59 8.03 -20.10
CA LEU A 669 -49.05 8.52 -18.79
C LEU A 669 -50.55 8.22 -18.66
N THR A 670 -50.97 7.64 -17.54
CA THR A 670 -52.37 7.30 -17.28
C THR A 670 -52.85 7.96 -15.98
N SER A 671 -54.04 8.60 -16.03
CA SER A 671 -54.64 9.25 -14.84
C SER A 671 -55.67 8.37 -14.12
N GLU A 672 -55.94 8.69 -12.84
CA GLU A 672 -56.90 7.95 -12.02
C GLU A 672 -58.34 7.98 -12.56
N GLN A 673 -58.71 9.04 -13.28
CA GLN A 673 -60.08 9.15 -13.86
C GLN A 673 -60.15 8.62 -15.30
N GLY A 674 -59.08 7.90 -15.75
CA GLY A 674 -59.11 7.15 -16.99
C GLY A 674 -58.79 7.93 -18.26
N GLN A 675 -57.93 8.93 -18.17
CA GLN A 675 -57.30 9.55 -19.32
C GLN A 675 -55.87 8.98 -19.49
N ALA A 676 -55.40 8.90 -20.73
CA ALA A 676 -54.04 8.51 -21.02
C ALA A 676 -53.44 9.36 -22.16
N ILE A 677 -52.16 9.66 -22.13
CA ILE A 677 -51.43 10.38 -23.16
C ILE A 677 -50.13 9.65 -23.47
N ARG A 678 -49.93 9.34 -24.76
CA ARG A 678 -48.70 8.75 -25.31
C ARG A 678 -47.90 9.85 -26.01
N PHE A 679 -46.62 9.96 -25.78
CA PHE A 679 -45.71 10.88 -26.46
C PHE A 679 -44.28 10.32 -26.46
N THR A 680 -43.52 10.69 -27.50
CA THR A 680 -42.13 10.22 -27.67
C THR A 680 -41.16 10.99 -26.77
N ALA A 681 -40.19 10.31 -26.17
CA ALA A 681 -39.16 10.88 -25.29
C ALA A 681 -37.98 11.51 -26.08
N ASP A 682 -38.27 12.14 -27.22
CA ASP A 682 -37.29 12.87 -28.03
C ASP A 682 -36.98 14.27 -27.44
N ASP A 683 -36.03 14.98 -28.04
CA ASP A 683 -35.61 16.29 -27.57
C ASP A 683 -36.64 17.40 -27.94
N ASP A 684 -37.55 17.17 -28.88
CA ASP A 684 -38.60 18.10 -29.21
C ASP A 684 -39.72 18.09 -28.17
N GLN A 685 -40.06 16.92 -27.65
CA GLN A 685 -41.09 16.76 -26.63
C GLN A 685 -40.50 16.85 -25.20
N LEU A 686 -39.33 16.23 -24.92
CA LEU A 686 -38.77 16.12 -23.56
C LEU A 686 -37.25 16.25 -23.59
N ARG A 687 -36.74 17.48 -23.56
CA ARG A 687 -35.29 17.74 -23.49
C ARG A 687 -34.69 17.27 -22.19
N PRO A 688 -33.44 16.75 -22.19
CA PRO A 688 -32.73 16.44 -20.99
C PRO A 688 -32.57 17.68 -20.09
N MET A 689 -32.83 17.52 -18.81
CA MET A 689 -32.76 18.57 -17.79
C MET A 689 -31.89 18.14 -16.64
N GLY A 690 -31.23 19.13 -15.97
CA GLY A 690 -30.41 18.84 -14.81
C GLY A 690 -31.19 18.21 -13.66
N ARG A 691 -30.52 17.40 -12.88
CA ARG A 691 -31.05 16.57 -11.78
C ARG A 691 -32.00 17.30 -10.84
N ALA A 692 -31.67 18.49 -10.39
CA ALA A 692 -32.42 19.26 -9.38
C ALA A 692 -33.49 20.19 -9.99
N THR A 693 -34.10 19.83 -11.13
CA THR A 693 -35.21 20.60 -11.73
C THR A 693 -36.54 19.97 -11.41
N ALA A 694 -37.62 20.76 -11.53
CA ALA A 694 -38.99 20.29 -11.30
C ALA A 694 -39.65 19.62 -12.52
N GLY A 695 -38.92 19.46 -13.63
CA GLY A 695 -39.48 18.91 -14.87
C GLY A 695 -40.48 19.82 -15.57
N VAL A 696 -41.15 19.29 -16.56
CA VAL A 696 -42.15 19.98 -17.41
C VAL A 696 -43.52 19.28 -17.31
N LYS A 697 -44.55 19.90 -17.80
CA LYS A 697 -45.88 19.31 -17.77
C LYS A 697 -46.01 18.17 -18.82
N GLY A 698 -46.18 16.93 -18.33
CA GLY A 698 -46.44 15.75 -19.12
C GLY A 698 -47.91 15.60 -19.52
N MET A 699 -48.80 15.75 -18.52
CA MET A 699 -50.23 15.63 -18.69
C MET A 699 -51.01 16.72 -17.97
N ARG A 700 -52.14 17.17 -18.46
CA ARG A 700 -53.11 18.06 -17.77
C ARG A 700 -54.29 17.25 -17.26
N PHE A 701 -54.87 17.69 -16.17
CA PHE A 701 -56.00 17.03 -15.53
C PHE A 701 -57.26 17.92 -15.55
N ARG A 702 -58.40 17.30 -15.42
CA ARG A 702 -59.69 17.96 -15.20
C ARG A 702 -60.12 17.72 -13.76
N GLY A 703 -60.58 18.78 -13.07
CA GLY A 703 -60.99 18.64 -11.68
C GLY A 703 -59.88 18.20 -10.74
N ASP A 704 -60.16 17.20 -9.92
CA ASP A 704 -59.29 16.61 -8.93
C ASP A 704 -58.53 15.35 -9.37
N ASP A 705 -58.46 15.14 -10.72
CA ASP A 705 -57.72 14.01 -11.30
C ASP A 705 -56.20 14.15 -11.10
N GLN A 706 -55.49 13.04 -11.05
CA GLN A 706 -54.06 12.98 -10.85
C GLN A 706 -53.42 11.84 -11.63
N LEU A 707 -52.09 11.88 -11.82
CA LEU A 707 -51.40 10.85 -12.52
C LEU A 707 -51.33 9.58 -11.66
N LEU A 708 -51.68 8.44 -12.26
CA LEU A 708 -51.65 7.12 -11.60
C LEU A 708 -50.40 6.34 -11.98
N SER A 709 -49.99 6.34 -13.25
CA SER A 709 -48.85 5.57 -13.71
C SER A 709 -48.11 6.22 -14.87
N MET A 710 -46.87 5.85 -15.04
CA MET A 710 -46.00 6.11 -16.18
C MET A 710 -45.40 4.79 -16.64
N SER A 711 -45.51 4.46 -17.93
CA SER A 711 -44.88 3.30 -18.56
C SER A 711 -44.10 3.73 -19.81
N VAL A 712 -42.99 3.11 -20.11
CA VAL A 712 -42.42 3.06 -21.45
C VAL A 712 -43.21 1.97 -22.17
N VAL A 713 -43.62 2.19 -23.39
CA VAL A 713 -44.52 1.29 -24.09
C VAL A 713 -44.06 1.08 -25.52
N HIS A 714 -44.30 -0.11 -26.02
CA HIS A 714 -44.01 -0.53 -27.40
C HIS A 714 -45.23 -1.04 -28.08
N ASP A 715 -45.24 -1.00 -29.40
CA ASP A 715 -46.33 -1.56 -30.20
C ASP A 715 -46.31 -3.11 -30.05
N GLY A 716 -47.47 -3.72 -29.93
CA GLY A 716 -47.64 -5.14 -29.61
C GLY A 716 -48.03 -5.43 -28.15
N GLU A 717 -47.78 -4.51 -27.24
CA GLU A 717 -48.17 -4.63 -25.82
C GLU A 717 -49.61 -4.17 -25.58
N PHE A 718 -50.08 -4.43 -24.36
CA PHE A 718 -51.42 -3.97 -23.90
C PHE A 718 -51.27 -3.09 -22.65
N LEU A 719 -52.04 -2.00 -22.60
CA LEU A 719 -52.31 -1.30 -21.35
C LEU A 719 -53.43 -2.02 -20.58
N LEU A 720 -53.07 -2.65 -19.47
CA LEU A 720 -54.05 -3.21 -18.54
C LEU A 720 -54.40 -2.17 -17.49
N VAL A 721 -55.71 -1.88 -17.38
CA VAL A 721 -56.24 -0.97 -16.33
C VAL A 721 -57.22 -1.68 -15.44
N ALA A 722 -57.20 -1.36 -14.13
CA ALA A 722 -58.13 -1.89 -13.15
C ALA A 722 -58.70 -0.78 -12.25
N THR A 723 -59.97 -0.96 -11.77
CA THR A 723 -60.65 -0.01 -10.89
C THR A 723 -60.82 -0.54 -9.49
N SER A 724 -61.01 0.35 -8.52
CA SER A 724 -61.28 0.00 -7.14
C SER A 724 -62.53 -0.88 -6.97
N GLY A 725 -63.47 -0.82 -7.89
CA GLY A 725 -64.67 -1.68 -7.93
C GLY A 725 -64.46 -3.06 -8.58
N GLY A 726 -63.23 -3.46 -8.88
CA GLY A 726 -62.89 -4.79 -9.44
C GLY A 726 -63.15 -4.98 -10.90
N TYR A 727 -63.27 -3.89 -11.67
CA TYR A 727 -63.40 -3.94 -13.12
C TYR A 727 -62.07 -3.62 -13.78
N GLY A 728 -61.77 -4.27 -14.90
CA GLY A 728 -60.55 -4.02 -15.66
C GLY A 728 -60.71 -4.36 -17.15
N LYS A 729 -59.68 -4.02 -17.90
CA LYS A 729 -59.56 -4.37 -19.31
C LYS A 729 -58.13 -4.22 -19.78
N ARG A 730 -57.76 -4.92 -20.85
CA ARG A 730 -56.55 -4.68 -21.64
C ARG A 730 -56.91 -3.98 -22.94
N THR A 731 -56.08 -3.03 -23.38
CA THR A 731 -56.24 -2.26 -24.60
C THR A 731 -54.91 -2.20 -25.33
N ALA A 732 -54.86 -2.52 -26.61
CA ALA A 732 -53.62 -2.51 -27.38
C ALA A 732 -52.99 -1.11 -27.42
N ILE A 733 -51.70 -1.04 -27.33
CA ILE A 733 -50.93 0.23 -27.23
C ILE A 733 -51.10 1.07 -28.50
N GLU A 734 -51.29 0.45 -29.66
CA GLU A 734 -51.51 1.12 -30.93
C GLU A 734 -52.81 1.96 -30.96
N GLU A 735 -53.78 1.67 -30.07
CA GLU A 735 -54.95 2.54 -29.93
C GLU A 735 -54.63 3.91 -29.30
N TYR A 736 -53.42 4.08 -28.73
CA TYR A 736 -52.95 5.34 -28.14
C TYR A 736 -52.01 6.05 -29.11
N THR A 737 -52.53 6.78 -30.07
CA THR A 737 -51.73 7.54 -31.03
C THR A 737 -50.81 8.53 -30.31
N PRO A 738 -49.50 8.60 -30.62
CA PRO A 738 -48.59 9.60 -30.06
C PRO A 738 -49.13 11.02 -30.25
N GLN A 739 -49.03 11.85 -29.19
CA GLN A 739 -49.51 13.23 -29.11
C GLN A 739 -48.44 14.15 -28.58
N GLY A 740 -48.60 15.48 -28.72
CA GLY A 740 -47.73 16.43 -27.97
C GLY A 740 -48.00 16.35 -26.46
N ARG A 741 -46.91 16.30 -25.66
CA ARG A 741 -47.01 16.27 -24.18
C ARG A 741 -47.77 17.47 -23.63
N GLY A 742 -48.29 17.35 -22.40
CA GLY A 742 -49.02 18.43 -21.71
C GLY A 742 -50.45 18.62 -22.22
N GLY A 743 -50.96 17.67 -22.99
CA GLY A 743 -52.39 17.58 -23.35
C GLY A 743 -53.25 16.98 -22.25
N LEU A 744 -54.56 16.87 -22.51
CA LEU A 744 -55.51 16.17 -21.65
C LEU A 744 -55.53 14.65 -21.91
N GLY A 745 -54.81 14.22 -22.91
CA GLY A 745 -54.82 12.83 -23.38
C GLY A 745 -56.17 12.41 -24.00
N VAL A 746 -56.32 11.09 -24.15
CA VAL A 746 -57.47 10.43 -24.65
C VAL A 746 -58.07 9.52 -23.58
N MET A 747 -59.37 9.24 -23.70
CA MET A 747 -60.05 8.37 -22.72
C MET A 747 -59.53 6.94 -22.86
N THR A 748 -58.97 6.39 -21.79
CA THR A 748 -58.56 4.98 -21.69
C THR A 748 -59.60 4.13 -20.98
N PHE A 749 -60.38 4.73 -20.07
CA PHE A 749 -61.44 4.03 -19.36
C PHE A 749 -62.59 4.97 -19.08
N LYS A 750 -63.83 4.53 -19.35
CA LYS A 750 -65.01 5.33 -19.08
C LYS A 750 -65.35 5.26 -17.57
N TYR A 751 -64.92 6.25 -16.83
CA TYR A 751 -65.16 6.38 -15.38
C TYR A 751 -66.70 6.46 -15.11
N THR A 752 -67.10 5.70 -14.06
CA THR A 752 -68.44 5.80 -13.46
C THR A 752 -68.31 5.59 -11.96
N PRO A 753 -69.04 6.33 -11.11
CA PRO A 753 -68.97 6.17 -9.66
C PRO A 753 -69.19 4.75 -9.14
N LYS A 754 -70.02 3.96 -9.84
CA LYS A 754 -70.29 2.54 -9.46
C LYS A 754 -69.11 1.60 -9.71
N ARG A 755 -68.17 1.96 -10.57
CA ARG A 755 -66.99 1.12 -10.90
C ARG A 755 -65.72 1.57 -10.21
N GLY A 756 -65.76 2.71 -9.56
CA GLY A 756 -64.60 3.29 -8.88
C GLY A 756 -63.60 3.97 -9.81
N LYS A 757 -62.57 4.59 -9.22
CA LYS A 757 -61.41 5.16 -9.94
C LYS A 757 -60.46 4.05 -10.38
N LEU A 758 -59.60 4.33 -11.33
CA LEU A 758 -58.47 3.46 -11.63
C LEU A 758 -57.51 3.40 -10.44
N ILE A 759 -57.07 2.19 -10.10
CA ILE A 759 -56.12 1.93 -9.06
C ILE A 759 -54.80 1.37 -9.57
N GLY A 760 -54.76 0.97 -10.84
CA GLY A 760 -53.56 0.51 -11.53
C GLY A 760 -53.72 0.62 -13.03
N ALA A 761 -52.64 0.93 -13.69
CA ALA A 761 -52.48 0.94 -15.14
C ALA A 761 -51.04 0.50 -15.44
N ILE A 762 -50.89 -0.68 -16.02
CA ILE A 762 -49.57 -1.33 -16.25
C ILE A 762 -49.51 -1.80 -17.71
N SER A 763 -48.30 -1.74 -18.31
CA SER A 763 -48.02 -2.38 -19.59
C SER A 763 -47.82 -3.88 -19.37
N VAL A 764 -48.46 -4.69 -20.21
CA VAL A 764 -48.42 -6.15 -20.10
C VAL A 764 -48.43 -6.78 -21.51
N ASP A 765 -47.81 -7.95 -21.59
CA ASP A 765 -47.91 -8.86 -22.70
C ASP A 765 -49.11 -9.81 -22.54
N GLU A 766 -49.45 -10.54 -23.56
CA GLU A 766 -50.58 -11.46 -23.54
C GLU A 766 -50.36 -12.66 -22.61
N ASP A 767 -49.11 -13.11 -22.52
CA ASP A 767 -48.69 -14.27 -21.74
C ASP A 767 -48.41 -13.93 -20.26
N ASP A 768 -48.50 -12.64 -19.90
CA ASP A 768 -48.21 -12.21 -18.52
C ASP A 768 -49.28 -12.66 -17.52
N GLU A 769 -48.89 -12.69 -16.30
CA GLU A 769 -49.70 -12.91 -15.12
C GLU A 769 -49.69 -11.71 -14.16
N ILE A 770 -50.83 -11.39 -13.58
CA ILE A 770 -50.98 -10.28 -12.65
C ILE A 770 -51.45 -10.68 -11.26
N PHE A 771 -51.04 -9.90 -10.27
CA PHE A 771 -51.61 -9.90 -8.92
C PHE A 771 -52.63 -8.78 -8.78
N ALA A 772 -53.77 -9.08 -8.21
CA ALA A 772 -54.78 -8.12 -7.81
C ALA A 772 -54.92 -8.15 -6.27
N ILE A 773 -54.70 -7.03 -5.58
CA ILE A 773 -54.69 -6.91 -4.11
C ILE A 773 -56.01 -6.26 -3.65
N THR A 774 -56.69 -6.89 -2.71
CA THR A 774 -57.96 -6.41 -2.15
C THR A 774 -57.76 -5.76 -0.76
N SER A 775 -58.69 -4.87 -0.37
CA SER A 775 -58.71 -4.23 0.95
C SER A 775 -58.94 -5.20 2.10
N ALA A 776 -59.42 -6.42 1.84
CA ALA A 776 -59.54 -7.50 2.81
C ALA A 776 -58.22 -8.32 2.98
N GLY A 777 -57.12 -7.92 2.33
CA GLY A 777 -55.84 -8.60 2.38
C GLY A 777 -55.75 -9.87 1.49
N GLY A 778 -56.67 -10.03 0.56
CA GLY A 778 -56.65 -11.11 -0.43
C GLY A 778 -55.81 -10.73 -1.65
N VAL A 779 -54.92 -11.62 -2.09
CA VAL A 779 -54.15 -11.50 -3.35
C VAL A 779 -54.76 -12.53 -4.35
N ILE A 780 -55.19 -12.03 -5.48
CA ILE A 780 -55.77 -12.85 -6.53
C ILE A 780 -54.85 -12.83 -7.73
N ARG A 781 -54.54 -13.99 -8.28
CA ARG A 781 -53.68 -14.21 -9.41
C ARG A 781 -54.51 -14.43 -10.67
N THR A 782 -54.21 -13.76 -11.77
CA THR A 782 -54.99 -13.79 -13.01
C THR A 782 -54.06 -13.70 -14.22
N GLU A 783 -54.21 -14.59 -15.19
CA GLU A 783 -53.52 -14.55 -16.48
C GLU A 783 -54.09 -13.43 -17.37
N VAL A 784 -53.23 -12.69 -18.07
CA VAL A 784 -53.65 -11.55 -18.90
C VAL A 784 -54.46 -12.02 -20.11
N ASP A 785 -54.19 -13.21 -20.64
CA ASP A 785 -54.92 -13.79 -21.77
C ASP A 785 -56.42 -13.96 -21.46
N GLN A 786 -56.79 -14.22 -20.18
CA GLN A 786 -58.19 -14.36 -19.73
C GLN A 786 -58.93 -13.01 -19.72
N ILE A 787 -58.23 -11.90 -19.85
CA ILE A 787 -58.83 -10.56 -19.87
C ILE A 787 -59.04 -10.14 -21.31
N ARG A 788 -60.32 -10.15 -21.76
CA ARG A 788 -60.66 -9.83 -23.15
C ARG A 788 -60.10 -8.46 -23.60
N PRO A 789 -59.40 -8.40 -24.75
CA PRO A 789 -59.04 -7.14 -25.37
C PRO A 789 -60.26 -6.26 -25.63
N SER A 790 -60.14 -4.99 -25.33
CA SER A 790 -61.28 -4.05 -25.45
C SER A 790 -60.80 -2.70 -25.91
N SER A 791 -61.55 -2.05 -26.79
CA SER A 791 -61.21 -0.72 -27.27
C SER A 791 -61.19 0.33 -26.12
N ARG A 792 -60.40 1.37 -26.32
CA ARG A 792 -60.03 2.42 -25.39
C ARG A 792 -61.21 3.04 -24.62
N ALA A 793 -62.31 3.40 -25.25
CA ALA A 793 -63.41 4.13 -24.64
C ALA A 793 -64.50 3.23 -23.96
N THR A 794 -64.17 1.99 -23.63
CA THR A 794 -65.04 1.05 -22.93
C THR A 794 -64.95 1.10 -21.42
N MET A 795 -65.91 0.44 -20.74
CA MET A 795 -65.95 0.40 -19.25
C MET A 795 -65.27 -0.85 -18.65
N GLY A 796 -64.62 -1.68 -19.47
CA GLY A 796 -64.02 -2.95 -19.05
C GLY A 796 -64.98 -4.04 -18.60
N VAL A 797 -64.43 -5.16 -18.18
CA VAL A 797 -65.14 -6.35 -17.70
C VAL A 797 -64.88 -6.54 -16.19
N ARG A 798 -65.57 -7.42 -15.52
CA ARG A 798 -65.28 -7.75 -14.16
C ARG A 798 -64.01 -8.57 -14.10
N LEU A 799 -62.96 -8.02 -13.48
CA LEU A 799 -61.66 -8.66 -13.30
C LEU A 799 -61.65 -9.51 -12.03
N VAL A 800 -62.23 -8.96 -10.96
CA VAL A 800 -62.27 -9.60 -9.64
C VAL A 800 -63.69 -9.50 -9.07
N ASN A 801 -64.19 -10.60 -8.49
CA ASN A 801 -65.46 -10.60 -7.75
C ASN A 801 -65.20 -10.17 -6.31
N LEU A 802 -65.50 -8.94 -5.97
CA LEU A 802 -65.35 -8.37 -4.65
C LEU A 802 -66.62 -8.65 -3.81
N ALA A 803 -66.42 -8.90 -2.51
CA ALA A 803 -67.51 -8.93 -1.55
C ALA A 803 -68.00 -7.50 -1.24
N ASP A 804 -69.17 -7.37 -0.61
CA ASP A 804 -69.68 -6.07 -0.18
C ASP A 804 -68.66 -5.41 0.77
N ASP A 805 -68.40 -4.14 0.56
CA ASP A 805 -67.40 -3.32 1.33
C ASP A 805 -65.89 -3.70 1.09
N VAL A 806 -65.56 -4.54 0.11
CA VAL A 806 -64.17 -4.83 -0.30
C VAL A 806 -63.88 -4.08 -1.60
N GLU A 807 -62.75 -3.38 -1.60
CA GLU A 807 -62.23 -2.67 -2.76
C GLU A 807 -60.95 -3.33 -3.26
N LEU A 808 -60.67 -3.18 -4.57
CA LEU A 808 -59.34 -3.48 -5.15
C LEU A 808 -58.42 -2.30 -4.87
N LEU A 809 -57.26 -2.57 -4.28
CA LEU A 809 -56.29 -1.54 -3.89
C LEU A 809 -55.19 -1.34 -4.92
N ALA A 810 -54.73 -2.42 -5.55
CA ALA A 810 -53.62 -2.38 -6.51
C ALA A 810 -53.67 -3.58 -7.47
N ILE A 811 -53.07 -3.40 -8.65
CA ILE A 811 -52.62 -4.47 -9.53
C ILE A 811 -51.13 -4.35 -9.77
N ASP A 812 -50.45 -5.45 -9.96
CA ASP A 812 -49.03 -5.47 -10.31
C ASP A 812 -48.74 -6.73 -11.16
N ARG A 813 -47.67 -6.69 -11.99
CA ARG A 813 -47.30 -7.84 -12.83
C ARG A 813 -46.64 -8.89 -11.92
N ASN A 814 -46.85 -10.17 -12.20
CA ASN A 814 -46.14 -11.25 -11.49
C ASN A 814 -44.72 -11.44 -12.03
N VAL A 815 -43.78 -10.66 -11.51
CA VAL A 815 -42.36 -10.74 -11.90
C VAL A 815 -41.61 -11.89 -11.24
N GLU A 816 -42.27 -12.63 -10.33
CA GLU A 816 -41.59 -13.71 -9.57
C GLU A 816 -41.38 -14.95 -10.44
N GLU A 817 -42.31 -15.29 -11.33
CA GLU A 817 -42.25 -16.48 -12.18
C GLU A 817 -41.20 -16.34 -13.28
N ASP A 818 -41.22 -15.25 -13.99
CA ASP A 818 -40.23 -14.91 -15.03
C ASP A 818 -38.83 -14.81 -14.45
N GLY A 819 -38.66 -14.10 -13.33
CA GLY A 819 -37.40 -13.98 -12.65
C GLY A 819 -36.87 -15.30 -12.03
N GLU A 820 -37.78 -16.24 -11.63
CA GLU A 820 -37.39 -17.59 -11.20
C GLU A 820 -36.87 -18.44 -12.37
N GLU A 821 -37.43 -18.31 -13.56
CA GLU A 821 -36.96 -18.97 -14.79
C GLU A 821 -35.56 -18.46 -15.15
N ASP A 822 -35.36 -17.15 -15.15
CA ASP A 822 -34.05 -16.54 -15.37
C ASP A 822 -33.03 -16.98 -14.35
N ALA A 823 -33.39 -16.97 -13.07
CA ALA A 823 -32.49 -17.45 -12.00
C ALA A 823 -32.13 -18.91 -12.19
N GLN A 824 -33.06 -19.76 -12.67
CA GLN A 824 -32.81 -21.17 -12.96
C GLN A 824 -31.89 -21.35 -14.20
N ALA A 825 -32.07 -20.55 -15.24
CA ALA A 825 -31.25 -20.57 -16.45
C ALA A 825 -29.80 -20.17 -16.11
N VAL A 826 -29.63 -19.11 -15.33
CA VAL A 826 -28.30 -18.68 -14.84
C VAL A 826 -27.68 -19.73 -13.91
N ALA A 827 -28.45 -20.30 -13.00
CA ALA A 827 -27.99 -21.35 -12.08
C ALA A 827 -27.53 -22.63 -12.79
N LYS A 828 -28.12 -22.95 -13.93
CA LYS A 828 -27.74 -24.08 -14.78
C LYS A 828 -26.58 -23.77 -15.72
N GLY A 829 -26.22 -22.48 -15.85
CA GLY A 829 -25.23 -22.01 -16.83
C GLY A 829 -25.76 -22.01 -18.27
N GLU A 830 -27.09 -21.98 -18.46
CA GLU A 830 -27.76 -21.90 -19.76
C GLU A 830 -27.74 -20.46 -20.31
N LYS A 831 -27.75 -19.45 -19.40
CA LYS A 831 -27.64 -18.03 -19.69
C LYS A 831 -26.64 -17.37 -18.70
N THR A 832 -26.04 -16.29 -19.15
CA THR A 832 -25.26 -15.38 -18.25
C THR A 832 -26.20 -14.30 -17.69
N VAL A 833 -25.78 -13.65 -16.58
CA VAL A 833 -26.54 -12.52 -16.04
C VAL A 833 -26.64 -11.37 -17.04
N ASP A 834 -25.58 -11.14 -17.81
CA ASP A 834 -25.54 -10.11 -18.83
C ASP A 834 -26.53 -10.40 -19.96
N GLU A 835 -26.69 -11.66 -20.39
CA GLU A 835 -27.67 -12.09 -21.37
C GLU A 835 -29.11 -11.88 -20.85
N VAL A 836 -29.39 -12.30 -19.62
CA VAL A 836 -30.70 -12.07 -18.97
C VAL A 836 -31.04 -10.58 -18.89
N GLN A 837 -30.08 -9.77 -18.46
CA GLN A 837 -30.25 -8.32 -18.35
C GLN A 837 -30.41 -7.64 -19.72
N GLN A 838 -29.71 -8.15 -20.74
CA GLN A 838 -29.88 -7.67 -22.12
C GLN A 838 -31.25 -8.07 -22.71
N GLU A 839 -31.74 -9.27 -22.44
CA GLU A 839 -33.08 -9.70 -22.85
C GLU A 839 -34.17 -8.85 -22.19
N HIS A 840 -34.03 -8.51 -20.90
CA HIS A 840 -34.96 -7.57 -20.24
C HIS A 840 -34.86 -6.14 -20.80
N LYS A 841 -33.68 -5.73 -21.27
CA LYS A 841 -33.46 -4.45 -21.96
C LYS A 841 -33.87 -4.53 -23.44
N ALA A 842 -33.71 -5.68 -24.10
CA ALA A 842 -34.00 -5.92 -25.50
C ALA A 842 -35.43 -6.47 -25.73
N GLY A 843 -36.04 -7.09 -24.72
CA GLY A 843 -37.49 -7.41 -24.74
C GLY A 843 -38.33 -6.17 -24.95
N ASP A 844 -37.76 -5.02 -24.59
CA ASP A 844 -38.30 -3.71 -24.94
C ASP A 844 -37.93 -3.24 -26.36
N ALA A 845 -37.04 -3.89 -27.13
CA ALA A 845 -36.53 -3.38 -28.39
C ALA A 845 -36.49 -4.36 -29.59
N SER A 846 -36.70 -5.65 -29.45
CA SER A 846 -36.35 -6.64 -30.51
C SER A 846 -37.48 -7.49 -31.07
N LYS A 847 -38.74 -7.08 -30.98
CA LYS A 847 -39.86 -7.73 -31.71
C LYS A 847 -40.16 -7.15 -33.08
N ASP A 848 -39.29 -6.29 -33.64
CA ASP A 848 -39.47 -5.65 -34.92
C ASP A 848 -38.66 -6.23 -36.10
N GLU A 849 -37.98 -7.40 -35.94
CA GLU A 849 -37.32 -8.10 -37.05
C GLU A 849 -37.65 -9.61 -37.03
N GLU A 850 -38.91 -9.99 -37.34
CA GLU A 850 -39.30 -11.23 -38.04
C GLU A 850 -40.57 -11.03 -38.88
#